data_dd30e1ec01e226b28d15be0d05e5c6bc
#
_entry.id   dd30e1ec01e226b28d15be0d05e5c6bc
#
_cell.length_a   1.000
_cell.length_b   1.000
_cell.length_c   1.000
_cell.angle_alpha   90.00
_cell.angle_beta   90.00
_cell.angle_gamma   90.00
#
_symmetry.space_group_name_H-M   'P 1'
#
loop_
_entity.id
_entity.type
_entity.pdbx_description
1 polymer ?
#
loop_
_entity_poly.entity_id
_entity_poly.type
_entity_poly.pdbx_seq_one_letter_code
_entity_poly.pdbx_strand_id
1 'polypeptide(L)'
;MKHKTRRGKTPVSRAGNRLPAQAPAQINAVAECMNSGQLDVAEQQALDLTRDFPGHSHAWTMLGIVLAQQGKVEASPPALQKAVELMPGAAGTHANLGNAFRELGQFREAEACYSRAVALNPRHPDSYFMLGQVHRQLGNLQEAETSFRRVLTLQPDHQAARLAYVRCISLMRFKSFSPFLYTTTARALTEAWIRPTDLVGLACNLLAINPLISPFLGSADKPGRAIRKLCEGDRLGKLGRDPLFNAMLRSVPIYDEVLEQWLTDARLLLLQIAADSTGASKADASRLAFFGPLAEQCFINDYVFWCSQEEMQAATALRDSLVDAIENGPETVSPLQIVAVAAYFPLYSLNSDPKLLERSWPDGVRNLLIQQIREPQEEMALRSSIPSLTPIENDVSLAVQSQYEENPYPRWVKLPASIESVAVDAYLHSMFPEVLIASIERAAHPDVLIAGCGTGQHPIETAQLLKDSKVLAVDLSLASLSYAKRKSQEMGIENIEFARADILKLGTLNRSFDVIESVGVLHHLENPETGWKVLVSMLRPNGVMRLGFYSEIARRHVVRSRELIAGKGFAATADGIRQARPYLREVDLTETLGCAVRSTDFYSLSACRDLLFHVQEHRLTLEQIQDFIHANGLSFLGFTCEPMTLGDYHGRFPDDPAATNLKNWAVFEQENPDTFFDMYQFWLQKRH
;
A
#
# COMPACT_ATOMS: atom_id res chain seq x y z
N MET A 1 -45.67 17.88 -71.58
CA MET A 1 -46.41 18.31 -70.37
C MET A 1 -46.23 17.34 -69.25
N LYS A 2 -45.39 17.65 -68.26
CA LYS A 2 -45.35 17.06 -66.91
C LYS A 2 -44.64 18.05 -66.00
N HIS A 3 -45.40 18.76 -65.20
CA HIS A 3 -44.92 19.65 -64.12
C HIS A 3 -44.18 18.88 -63.06
N LYS A 4 -42.94 19.28 -62.76
CA LYS A 4 -42.21 18.89 -61.55
C LYS A 4 -42.26 20.06 -60.57
N THR A 5 -43.04 19.90 -59.52
CA THR A 5 -43.06 20.76 -58.33
C THR A 5 -41.79 20.60 -57.56
N ARG A 6 -40.93 21.60 -57.49
CA ARG A 6 -39.80 21.71 -56.55
C ARG A 6 -40.34 22.09 -55.17
N ARG A 7 -40.22 21.15 -54.16
CA ARG A 7 -40.36 21.53 -52.77
C ARG A 7 -39.07 22.22 -52.32
N GLY A 8 -39.20 23.48 -51.97
CA GLY A 8 -38.12 24.25 -51.35
C GLY A 8 -37.77 23.71 -50.00
N LYS A 9 -36.48 23.39 -49.74
CA LYS A 9 -35.92 23.24 -48.45
C LYS A 9 -35.63 24.63 -47.88
N THR A 10 -36.33 25.01 -46.80
CA THR A 10 -36.02 26.17 -46.00
C THR A 10 -34.64 25.96 -45.33
N PRO A 11 -33.73 26.92 -45.40
CA PRO A 11 -32.46 26.80 -44.68
C PRO A 11 -32.73 26.98 -43.17
N VAL A 12 -32.35 25.98 -42.40
CA VAL A 12 -32.28 26.10 -40.93
C VAL A 12 -31.23 27.15 -40.61
N SER A 13 -31.68 28.24 -40.05
CA SER A 13 -30.88 29.40 -39.67
C SER A 13 -29.78 29.00 -38.66
N ARG A 14 -28.54 29.19 -39.06
CA ARG A 14 -27.33 29.08 -38.22
C ARG A 14 -27.12 30.31 -37.32
N ALA A 15 -28.15 30.98 -36.90
CA ALA A 15 -28.08 32.29 -36.24
C ALA A 15 -28.19 32.23 -34.69
N GLY A 16 -28.06 31.04 -34.03
CA GLY A 16 -28.42 30.86 -32.63
C GLY A 16 -27.30 30.92 -31.57
N ASN A 17 -26.01 31.12 -31.90
CA ASN A 17 -24.95 30.94 -30.89
C ASN A 17 -23.87 32.05 -30.89
N ARG A 18 -24.19 33.30 -31.30
CA ARG A 18 -23.30 34.45 -31.03
C ARG A 18 -23.72 35.10 -29.72
N LEU A 19 -22.83 35.07 -28.72
CA LEU A 19 -22.97 35.80 -27.44
C LEU A 19 -23.23 37.30 -27.75
N PRO A 20 -24.29 37.92 -27.18
CA PRO A 20 -24.37 39.37 -27.11
C PRO A 20 -23.14 39.91 -26.39
N ALA A 21 -22.68 41.11 -26.73
CA ALA A 21 -21.44 41.67 -26.21
C ALA A 21 -21.38 41.77 -24.67
N GLN A 22 -22.51 41.70 -23.98
CA GLN A 22 -22.63 41.75 -22.51
C GLN A 22 -22.56 40.37 -21.82
N ALA A 23 -22.90 39.26 -22.49
CA ALA A 23 -22.94 37.91 -21.87
C ALA A 23 -21.57 37.41 -21.36
N PRO A 24 -20.43 37.65 -22.05
CA PRO A 24 -19.13 37.25 -21.52
C PRO A 24 -18.76 37.91 -20.19
N ALA A 25 -19.12 39.18 -19.99
CA ALA A 25 -18.85 39.89 -18.74
C ALA A 25 -19.70 39.35 -17.60
N GLN A 26 -20.96 39.02 -17.84
CA GLN A 26 -21.86 38.41 -16.83
C GLN A 26 -21.42 36.98 -16.48
N ILE A 27 -20.98 36.18 -17.44
CA ILE A 27 -20.43 34.83 -17.19
C ILE A 27 -19.16 34.92 -16.31
N ASN A 28 -18.27 35.87 -16.61
CA ASN A 28 -17.08 36.10 -15.81
C ASN A 28 -17.42 36.55 -14.37
N ALA A 29 -18.43 37.41 -14.19
CA ALA A 29 -18.91 37.85 -12.88
C ALA A 29 -19.43 36.68 -12.03
N VAL A 30 -20.19 35.73 -12.62
CA VAL A 30 -20.62 34.50 -11.95
C VAL A 30 -19.38 33.69 -11.51
N ALA A 31 -18.40 33.49 -12.40
CA ALA A 31 -17.19 32.75 -12.11
C ALA A 31 -16.34 33.40 -11.00
N GLU A 32 -16.25 34.74 -10.96
CA GLU A 32 -15.58 35.49 -9.89
C GLU A 32 -16.27 35.31 -8.53
N CYS A 33 -17.61 35.36 -8.49
CA CYS A 33 -18.38 35.09 -7.28
C CYS A 33 -18.18 33.64 -6.79
N MET A 34 -18.15 32.67 -7.70
CA MET A 34 -17.85 31.26 -7.38
C MET A 34 -16.45 31.11 -6.75
N ASN A 35 -15.44 31.72 -7.39
CA ASN A 35 -14.05 31.62 -6.92
C ASN A 35 -13.82 32.35 -5.57
N SER A 36 -14.64 33.36 -5.26
CA SER A 36 -14.59 34.09 -3.97
C SER A 36 -15.48 33.46 -2.89
N GLY A 37 -16.13 32.33 -3.16
CA GLY A 37 -17.00 31.63 -2.21
C GLY A 37 -18.38 32.31 -2.01
N GLN A 38 -18.73 33.33 -2.80
CA GLN A 38 -20.01 34.02 -2.73
C GLN A 38 -21.09 33.27 -3.53
N LEU A 39 -21.38 32.04 -3.12
CA LEU A 39 -22.21 31.11 -3.92
C LEU A 39 -23.66 31.57 -4.08
N ASP A 40 -24.24 32.21 -3.06
CA ASP A 40 -25.62 32.74 -3.15
C ASP A 40 -25.74 33.88 -4.16
N VAL A 41 -24.71 34.74 -4.23
CA VAL A 41 -24.64 35.80 -5.23
C VAL A 41 -24.43 35.20 -6.63
N ALA A 42 -23.57 34.19 -6.74
CA ALA A 42 -23.33 33.48 -8.01
C ALA A 42 -24.60 32.79 -8.50
N GLU A 43 -25.41 32.19 -7.63
CA GLU A 43 -26.70 31.57 -8.00
C GLU A 43 -27.65 32.61 -8.55
N GLN A 44 -27.84 33.73 -7.84
CA GLN A 44 -28.77 34.79 -8.32
C GLN A 44 -28.35 35.34 -9.70
N GLN A 45 -27.03 35.60 -9.85
CA GLN A 45 -26.50 36.04 -11.15
C GLN A 45 -26.66 35.00 -12.26
N ALA A 46 -26.46 33.70 -11.93
CA ALA A 46 -26.64 32.60 -12.89
C ALA A 46 -28.12 32.44 -13.28
N LEU A 47 -29.06 32.60 -12.35
CA LEU A 47 -30.50 32.62 -12.62
C LEU A 47 -30.88 33.78 -13.53
N ASP A 48 -30.40 35.00 -13.26
CA ASP A 48 -30.62 36.16 -14.12
C ASP A 48 -30.03 35.93 -15.53
N LEU A 49 -28.82 35.32 -15.59
CA LEU A 49 -28.18 34.96 -16.86
C LEU A 49 -29.04 33.98 -17.68
N THR A 50 -29.66 32.97 -17.04
CA THR A 50 -30.57 32.03 -17.74
C THR A 50 -31.88 32.70 -18.19
N ARG A 51 -32.35 33.71 -17.46
CA ARG A 51 -33.53 34.49 -17.82
C ARG A 51 -33.26 35.40 -19.00
N ASP A 52 -32.10 36.08 -18.98
CA ASP A 52 -31.69 37.01 -20.03
C ASP A 52 -31.29 36.28 -21.33
N PHE A 53 -30.68 35.09 -21.19
CA PHE A 53 -30.18 34.30 -22.32
C PHE A 53 -30.67 32.83 -22.28
N PRO A 54 -31.98 32.56 -22.34
CA PRO A 54 -32.53 31.20 -22.16
C PRO A 54 -32.10 30.19 -23.23
N GLY A 55 -31.69 30.69 -24.42
CA GLY A 55 -31.16 29.88 -25.53
C GLY A 55 -29.65 29.65 -25.48
N HIS A 56 -28.96 30.08 -24.41
CA HIS A 56 -27.50 30.03 -24.35
C HIS A 56 -27.01 28.93 -23.41
N SER A 57 -26.35 27.91 -23.95
CA SER A 57 -25.89 26.72 -23.20
C SER A 57 -25.00 27.08 -21.98
N HIS A 58 -24.09 28.06 -22.11
CA HIS A 58 -23.21 28.44 -21.02
C HIS A 58 -23.95 29.04 -19.83
N ALA A 59 -25.05 29.75 -20.01
CA ALA A 59 -25.85 30.27 -18.91
C ALA A 59 -26.38 29.13 -18.03
N TRP A 60 -26.95 28.12 -18.65
CA TRP A 60 -27.44 26.92 -17.97
C TRP A 60 -26.33 26.08 -17.38
N THR A 61 -25.14 26.02 -18.02
CA THR A 61 -23.97 25.33 -17.47
C THR A 61 -23.51 26.01 -16.19
N MET A 62 -23.39 27.34 -16.17
CA MET A 62 -22.99 28.08 -14.97
C MET A 62 -23.99 27.87 -13.82
N LEU A 63 -25.30 27.97 -14.12
CA LEU A 63 -26.31 27.69 -13.08
C LEU A 63 -26.16 26.29 -12.50
N GLY A 64 -26.00 25.27 -13.33
CA GLY A 64 -25.84 23.89 -12.86
C GLY A 64 -24.58 23.69 -12.00
N ILE A 65 -23.44 24.31 -12.39
CA ILE A 65 -22.19 24.23 -11.62
C ILE A 65 -22.34 24.94 -10.25
N VAL A 66 -22.95 26.14 -10.23
CA VAL A 66 -23.17 26.87 -8.98
C VAL A 66 -24.06 26.08 -8.02
N LEU A 67 -25.15 25.49 -8.52
CA LEU A 67 -26.05 24.64 -7.71
C LEU A 67 -25.33 23.44 -7.11
N ALA A 68 -24.46 22.78 -7.90
CA ALA A 68 -23.65 21.68 -7.40
C ALA A 68 -22.69 22.14 -6.28
N GLN A 69 -21.99 23.27 -6.47
CA GLN A 69 -21.09 23.83 -5.45
C GLN A 69 -21.77 24.25 -4.15
N GLN A 70 -23.05 24.63 -4.21
CA GLN A 70 -23.87 24.94 -3.03
C GLN A 70 -24.39 23.67 -2.34
N GLY A 71 -24.12 22.47 -2.86
CA GLY A 71 -24.70 21.23 -2.35
C GLY A 71 -26.16 21.01 -2.75
N LYS A 72 -26.73 21.84 -3.65
CA LYS A 72 -28.07 21.64 -4.23
C LYS A 72 -28.02 20.60 -5.36
N VAL A 73 -27.55 19.39 -5.00
CA VAL A 73 -27.18 18.35 -5.97
C VAL A 73 -28.35 17.88 -6.85
N GLU A 74 -29.59 17.89 -6.32
CA GLU A 74 -30.80 17.50 -7.08
C GLU A 74 -31.23 18.56 -8.11
N ALA A 75 -30.92 19.84 -7.89
CA ALA A 75 -31.28 20.94 -8.77
C ALA A 75 -30.28 21.15 -9.92
N SER A 76 -29.05 20.62 -9.79
CA SER A 76 -27.99 20.80 -10.80
C SER A 76 -28.27 20.06 -12.13
N PRO A 77 -28.66 18.76 -12.16
CA PRO A 77 -28.86 18.03 -13.41
C PRO A 77 -29.88 18.64 -14.36
N PRO A 78 -31.08 19.15 -13.93
CA PRO A 78 -32.03 19.78 -14.83
C PRO A 78 -31.45 20.99 -15.60
N ALA A 79 -30.66 21.82 -14.93
CA ALA A 79 -30.00 22.96 -15.56
C ALA A 79 -28.94 22.48 -16.58
N LEU A 80 -28.13 21.50 -16.23
CA LEU A 80 -27.10 20.94 -17.12
C LEU A 80 -27.69 20.14 -18.27
N GLN A 81 -28.81 19.44 -18.08
CA GLN A 81 -29.56 18.82 -19.20
C GLN A 81 -30.02 19.84 -20.19
N LYS A 82 -30.53 20.99 -19.72
CA LYS A 82 -30.92 22.11 -20.62
C LYS A 82 -29.72 22.65 -21.41
N ALA A 83 -28.55 22.74 -20.75
CA ALA A 83 -27.32 23.15 -21.42
C ALA A 83 -26.91 22.15 -22.52
N VAL A 84 -27.04 20.85 -22.28
CA VAL A 84 -26.77 19.78 -23.27
C VAL A 84 -27.75 19.82 -24.44
N GLU A 85 -29.05 20.04 -24.17
CA GLU A 85 -30.05 20.20 -25.23
C GLU A 85 -29.72 21.37 -26.18
N LEU A 86 -29.23 22.47 -25.61
CA LEU A 86 -28.86 23.67 -26.39
C LEU A 86 -27.54 23.48 -27.15
N MET A 87 -26.60 22.70 -26.63
CA MET A 87 -25.29 22.45 -27.26
C MET A 87 -24.85 20.98 -27.14
N PRO A 88 -25.48 20.04 -27.86
CA PRO A 88 -25.21 18.61 -27.73
C PRO A 88 -23.80 18.18 -28.19
N GLY A 89 -23.06 19.06 -28.85
CA GLY A 89 -21.68 18.84 -29.31
C GLY A 89 -20.62 19.35 -28.33
N ALA A 90 -20.98 19.90 -27.17
CA ALA A 90 -20.03 20.43 -26.18
C ALA A 90 -19.61 19.37 -25.18
N ALA A 91 -18.39 18.83 -25.31
CA ALA A 91 -17.85 17.80 -24.41
C ALA A 91 -17.88 18.22 -22.94
N GLY A 92 -17.52 19.47 -22.63
CA GLY A 92 -17.49 19.98 -21.25
C GLY A 92 -18.88 20.00 -20.60
N THR A 93 -19.94 20.30 -21.34
CA THR A 93 -21.31 20.29 -20.79
C THR A 93 -21.76 18.87 -20.41
N HIS A 94 -21.43 17.88 -21.25
CA HIS A 94 -21.67 16.47 -20.93
C HIS A 94 -20.87 16.03 -19.70
N ALA A 95 -19.60 16.46 -19.58
CA ALA A 95 -18.77 16.14 -18.41
C ALA A 95 -19.36 16.74 -17.12
N ASN A 96 -19.83 18.00 -17.15
CA ASN A 96 -20.48 18.63 -16.00
C ASN A 96 -21.79 17.93 -15.60
N LEU A 97 -22.59 17.50 -16.58
CA LEU A 97 -23.79 16.71 -16.30
C LEU A 97 -23.43 15.34 -15.69
N GLY A 98 -22.35 14.72 -16.18
CA GLY A 98 -21.80 13.49 -15.59
C GLY A 98 -21.36 13.68 -14.14
N ASN A 99 -20.71 14.82 -13.80
CA ASN A 99 -20.35 15.16 -12.41
C ASN A 99 -21.61 15.26 -11.53
N ALA A 100 -22.65 15.94 -11.98
CA ALA A 100 -23.88 16.10 -11.21
C ALA A 100 -24.59 14.76 -10.96
N PHE A 101 -24.66 13.88 -11.96
CA PHE A 101 -25.21 12.54 -11.75
C PHE A 101 -24.35 11.67 -10.82
N ARG A 102 -23.03 11.78 -10.91
CA ARG A 102 -22.11 11.08 -10.01
C ARG A 102 -22.30 11.49 -8.55
N GLU A 103 -22.49 12.79 -8.28
CA GLU A 103 -22.77 13.32 -6.93
C GLU A 103 -24.09 12.80 -6.37
N LEU A 104 -25.08 12.55 -7.23
CA LEU A 104 -26.34 11.89 -6.87
C LEU A 104 -26.25 10.36 -6.73
N GLY A 105 -25.07 9.76 -6.96
CA GLY A 105 -24.92 8.30 -6.99
C GLY A 105 -25.55 7.63 -8.24
N GLN A 106 -26.02 8.40 -9.21
CA GLN A 106 -26.60 7.92 -10.46
C GLN A 106 -25.48 7.56 -11.45
N PHE A 107 -24.74 6.48 -11.13
CA PHE A 107 -23.52 6.13 -11.85
C PHE A 107 -23.75 5.70 -13.30
N ARG A 108 -24.90 5.11 -13.65
CA ARG A 108 -25.21 4.72 -15.05
C ARG A 108 -25.46 5.95 -15.94
N GLU A 109 -26.15 6.95 -15.43
CA GLU A 109 -26.39 8.23 -16.09
C GLU A 109 -25.08 9.01 -16.25
N ALA A 110 -24.23 9.00 -15.20
CA ALA A 110 -22.90 9.59 -15.23
C ALA A 110 -22.01 8.91 -16.30
N GLU A 111 -22.02 7.58 -16.39
CA GLU A 111 -21.30 6.80 -17.42
C GLU A 111 -21.69 7.24 -18.84
N ALA A 112 -23.00 7.34 -19.11
CA ALA A 112 -23.49 7.77 -20.43
C ALA A 112 -23.01 9.19 -20.79
N CYS A 113 -23.04 10.11 -19.81
CA CYS A 113 -22.58 11.48 -19.99
C CYS A 113 -21.08 11.56 -20.27
N TYR A 114 -20.24 10.90 -19.45
CA TYR A 114 -18.79 10.90 -19.66
C TYR A 114 -18.39 10.17 -20.94
N SER A 115 -19.06 9.08 -21.29
CA SER A 115 -18.84 8.38 -22.56
C SER A 115 -19.12 9.31 -23.76
N ARG A 116 -20.13 10.15 -23.66
CA ARG A 116 -20.40 11.16 -24.69
C ARG A 116 -19.34 12.25 -24.69
N ALA A 117 -18.88 12.70 -23.51
CA ALA A 117 -17.82 13.70 -23.40
C ALA A 117 -16.51 13.23 -24.04
N VAL A 118 -16.07 11.99 -23.77
CA VAL A 118 -14.83 11.44 -24.36
C VAL A 118 -14.97 11.15 -25.86
N ALA A 119 -16.17 10.81 -26.32
CA ALA A 119 -16.44 10.67 -27.76
C ALA A 119 -16.34 12.00 -28.51
N LEU A 120 -16.75 13.10 -27.88
CA LEU A 120 -16.69 14.47 -28.45
C LEU A 120 -15.27 15.07 -28.35
N ASN A 121 -14.54 14.76 -27.25
CA ASN A 121 -13.15 15.20 -27.05
C ASN A 121 -12.26 14.05 -26.61
N PRO A 122 -11.69 13.24 -27.52
CA PRO A 122 -10.84 12.09 -27.19
C PRO A 122 -9.47 12.43 -26.58
N ARG A 123 -9.15 13.71 -26.40
CA ARG A 123 -7.89 14.18 -25.80
C ARG A 123 -8.08 14.82 -24.42
N HIS A 124 -9.26 14.70 -23.81
CA HIS A 124 -9.56 15.30 -22.50
C HIS A 124 -9.33 14.26 -21.38
N PRO A 125 -8.21 14.32 -20.64
CA PRO A 125 -7.84 13.30 -19.65
C PRO A 125 -8.83 13.26 -18.49
N ASP A 126 -9.34 14.40 -18.00
CA ASP A 126 -10.26 14.46 -16.85
C ASP A 126 -11.56 13.70 -17.12
N SER A 127 -12.12 13.79 -18.34
CA SER A 127 -13.33 13.02 -18.68
C SER A 127 -13.07 11.51 -18.69
N TYR A 128 -11.90 11.06 -19.13
CA TYR A 128 -11.51 9.65 -19.02
C TYR A 128 -11.28 9.24 -17.56
N PHE A 129 -10.68 10.12 -16.75
CA PHE A 129 -10.48 9.84 -15.32
C PHE A 129 -11.81 9.64 -14.61
N MET A 130 -12.78 10.55 -14.80
CA MET A 130 -14.11 10.45 -14.23
C MET A 130 -14.87 9.23 -14.74
N LEU A 131 -14.78 8.92 -16.04
CA LEU A 131 -15.36 7.69 -16.61
C LEU A 131 -14.78 6.44 -15.96
N GLY A 132 -13.46 6.39 -15.76
CA GLY A 132 -12.79 5.29 -15.06
C GLY A 132 -13.25 5.15 -13.61
N GLN A 133 -13.44 6.25 -12.88
CA GLN A 133 -13.97 6.24 -11.53
C GLN A 133 -15.40 5.70 -11.48
N VAL A 134 -16.26 6.10 -12.42
CA VAL A 134 -17.64 5.61 -12.53
C VAL A 134 -17.67 4.12 -12.86
N HIS A 135 -16.86 3.66 -13.83
CA HIS A 135 -16.75 2.23 -14.13
C HIS A 135 -16.31 1.41 -12.90
N ARG A 136 -15.35 1.92 -12.10
CA ARG A 136 -14.93 1.28 -10.87
C ARG A 136 -16.06 1.18 -9.85
N GLN A 137 -16.87 2.22 -9.67
CA GLN A 137 -18.05 2.18 -8.79
C GLN A 137 -19.12 1.19 -9.27
N LEU A 138 -19.25 1.00 -10.58
CA LEU A 138 -20.14 0.00 -11.16
C LEU A 138 -19.56 -1.43 -11.17
N GLY A 139 -18.32 -1.64 -10.69
CA GLY A 139 -17.64 -2.92 -10.70
C GLY A 139 -17.08 -3.32 -12.08
N ASN A 140 -17.13 -2.44 -13.07
CA ASN A 140 -16.66 -2.67 -14.44
C ASN A 140 -15.14 -2.42 -14.52
N LEU A 141 -14.34 -3.31 -13.90
CA LEU A 141 -12.89 -3.12 -13.74
C LEU A 141 -12.14 -3.05 -15.09
N GLN A 142 -12.57 -3.78 -16.12
CA GLN A 142 -11.92 -3.78 -17.43
C GLN A 142 -12.09 -2.44 -18.16
N GLU A 143 -13.27 -1.85 -18.10
CA GLU A 143 -13.61 -0.54 -18.65
C GLU A 143 -12.92 0.57 -17.86
N ALA A 144 -12.83 0.42 -16.53
CA ALA A 144 -12.09 1.32 -15.65
C ALA A 144 -10.58 1.32 -16.01
N GLU A 145 -9.96 0.13 -16.17
CA GLU A 145 -8.58 -0.03 -16.63
C GLU A 145 -8.35 0.71 -17.95
N THR A 146 -9.22 0.48 -18.91
CA THR A 146 -9.11 1.10 -20.24
C THR A 146 -9.18 2.62 -20.16
N SER A 147 -10.07 3.15 -19.34
CA SER A 147 -10.24 4.60 -19.13
C SER A 147 -9.02 5.21 -18.44
N PHE A 148 -8.54 4.64 -17.32
CA PHE A 148 -7.35 5.13 -16.63
C PHE A 148 -6.07 4.97 -17.47
N ARG A 149 -5.92 3.89 -18.21
CA ARG A 149 -4.83 3.71 -19.18
C ARG A 149 -4.81 4.82 -20.24
N ARG A 150 -5.98 5.25 -20.70
CA ARG A 150 -6.07 6.37 -21.62
C ARG A 150 -5.60 7.67 -20.98
N VAL A 151 -5.95 7.94 -19.72
CA VAL A 151 -5.41 9.08 -18.97
C VAL A 151 -3.88 9.04 -18.93
N LEU A 152 -3.30 7.91 -18.52
CA LEU A 152 -1.85 7.75 -18.40
C LEU A 152 -1.12 7.82 -19.76
N THR A 153 -1.80 7.48 -20.85
CA THR A 153 -1.27 7.66 -22.21
C THR A 153 -1.22 9.14 -22.60
N LEU A 154 -2.21 9.93 -22.18
CA LEU A 154 -2.30 11.37 -22.47
C LEU A 154 -1.43 12.20 -21.52
N GLN A 155 -1.39 11.80 -20.25
CA GLN A 155 -0.67 12.47 -19.16
C GLN A 155 0.00 11.40 -18.26
N PRO A 156 1.23 10.97 -18.60
CA PRO A 156 1.93 9.92 -17.85
C PRO A 156 2.17 10.23 -16.36
N ASP A 157 2.19 11.52 -16.01
CA ASP A 157 2.47 11.99 -14.64
C ASP A 157 1.22 12.40 -13.84
N HIS A 158 0.03 12.06 -14.33
CA HIS A 158 -1.23 12.32 -13.63
C HIS A 158 -1.35 11.44 -12.36
N GLN A 159 -1.01 11.99 -11.21
CA GLN A 159 -0.87 11.25 -9.94
C GLN A 159 -2.13 10.49 -9.54
N ALA A 160 -3.30 11.14 -9.54
CA ALA A 160 -4.55 10.47 -9.18
C ALA A 160 -4.89 9.31 -10.14
N ALA A 161 -4.56 9.43 -11.44
CA ALA A 161 -4.77 8.35 -12.38
C ALA A 161 -3.78 7.19 -12.20
N ARG A 162 -2.51 7.46 -11.82
CA ARG A 162 -1.54 6.42 -11.44
C ARG A 162 -2.09 5.58 -10.30
N LEU A 163 -2.54 6.23 -9.23
CA LEU A 163 -3.12 5.55 -8.07
C LEU A 163 -4.38 4.76 -8.43
N ALA A 164 -5.33 5.39 -9.14
CA ALA A 164 -6.57 4.74 -9.54
C ALA A 164 -6.33 3.54 -10.48
N TYR A 165 -5.39 3.68 -11.42
CA TYR A 165 -5.01 2.63 -12.36
C TYR A 165 -4.45 1.41 -11.63
N VAL A 166 -3.42 1.61 -10.77
CA VAL A 166 -2.77 0.48 -10.08
C VAL A 166 -3.71 -0.20 -9.09
N ARG A 167 -4.58 0.55 -8.39
CA ARG A 167 -5.63 -0.03 -7.54
C ARG A 167 -6.65 -0.85 -8.34
N CYS A 168 -6.95 -0.43 -9.56
CA CYS A 168 -7.84 -1.17 -10.44
C CYS A 168 -7.20 -2.48 -10.91
N ILE A 169 -5.98 -2.43 -11.44
CA ILE A 169 -5.31 -3.60 -12.00
C ILE A 169 -4.84 -4.60 -10.95
N SER A 170 -4.59 -4.17 -9.69
CA SER A 170 -4.22 -5.09 -8.60
C SER A 170 -5.35 -6.08 -8.25
N LEU A 171 -6.60 -5.70 -8.50
CA LEU A 171 -7.79 -6.56 -8.32
C LEU A 171 -8.04 -7.51 -9.50
N MET A 172 -7.27 -7.39 -10.59
CA MET A 172 -7.50 -8.13 -11.82
C MET A 172 -6.50 -9.26 -12.02
N ARG A 173 -6.91 -10.30 -12.76
CA ARG A 173 -6.02 -11.35 -13.25
C ARG A 173 -5.96 -11.32 -14.76
N PHE A 174 -4.74 -11.29 -15.28
CA PHE A 174 -4.48 -11.20 -16.72
C PHE A 174 -4.06 -12.57 -17.27
N LYS A 175 -4.54 -12.89 -18.50
CA LYS A 175 -4.27 -14.15 -19.21
C LYS A 175 -3.35 -13.95 -20.41
N SER A 176 -3.14 -12.71 -20.83
CA SER A 176 -2.32 -12.36 -21.99
C SER A 176 -1.32 -11.27 -21.67
N PHE A 177 -0.12 -11.35 -22.25
CA PHE A 177 0.93 -10.38 -22.07
C PHE A 177 0.56 -9.02 -22.71
N SER A 178 0.73 -7.94 -21.95
CA SER A 178 0.57 -6.56 -22.40
C SER A 178 1.83 -5.77 -22.03
N PRO A 179 2.60 -5.25 -23.01
CA PRO A 179 3.79 -4.44 -22.74
C PRO A 179 3.48 -3.20 -21.88
N PHE A 180 2.37 -2.51 -22.14
CA PHE A 180 1.96 -1.33 -21.37
C PHE A 180 1.71 -1.69 -19.91
N LEU A 181 0.90 -2.71 -19.64
CA LEU A 181 0.59 -3.17 -18.29
C LEU A 181 1.87 -3.60 -17.56
N TYR A 182 2.73 -4.35 -18.24
CA TYR A 182 4.00 -4.86 -17.70
C TYR A 182 4.94 -3.73 -17.28
N THR A 183 5.21 -2.78 -18.18
CA THR A 183 6.09 -1.65 -17.91
C THR A 183 5.50 -0.66 -16.91
N THR A 184 4.18 -0.47 -16.92
CA THR A 184 3.49 0.39 -15.95
C THR A 184 3.53 -0.21 -14.55
N THR A 185 3.34 -1.53 -14.39
CA THR A 185 3.48 -2.22 -13.10
C THR A 185 4.92 -2.17 -12.58
N ALA A 186 5.92 -2.35 -13.46
CA ALA A 186 7.33 -2.18 -13.10
C ALA A 186 7.63 -0.77 -12.59
N ARG A 187 7.09 0.23 -13.26
CA ARG A 187 7.22 1.63 -12.87
C ARG A 187 6.51 1.92 -11.53
N ALA A 188 5.32 1.38 -11.35
CA ALA A 188 4.55 1.52 -10.12
C ALA A 188 5.27 0.94 -8.89
N LEU A 189 5.96 -0.21 -9.03
CA LEU A 189 6.83 -0.79 -8.00
C LEU A 189 8.07 0.07 -7.75
N THR A 190 8.72 0.56 -8.82
CA THR A 190 9.96 1.35 -8.71
C THR A 190 9.72 2.71 -8.05
N GLU A 191 8.64 3.40 -8.44
CA GLU A 191 8.26 4.73 -7.96
C GLU A 191 7.33 4.68 -6.73
N ALA A 192 6.93 3.49 -6.28
CA ALA A 192 6.01 3.26 -5.16
C ALA A 192 4.70 4.07 -5.31
N TRP A 193 3.94 3.85 -6.39
CA TRP A 193 2.65 4.53 -6.58
C TRP A 193 1.58 4.11 -5.55
N ILE A 194 1.66 2.85 -5.08
CA ILE A 194 0.99 2.31 -3.89
C ILE A 194 2.02 1.50 -3.10
N ARG A 195 1.64 0.89 -1.98
CA ARG A 195 2.53 -0.04 -1.28
C ARG A 195 2.97 -1.15 -2.23
N PRO A 196 4.28 -1.41 -2.39
CA PRO A 196 4.76 -2.49 -3.26
C PRO A 196 4.15 -3.85 -2.95
N THR A 197 3.83 -4.13 -1.67
CA THR A 197 3.15 -5.34 -1.22
C THR A 197 1.83 -5.60 -1.94
N ASP A 198 1.06 -4.55 -2.23
CA ASP A 198 -0.25 -4.66 -2.87
C ASP A 198 -0.15 -5.03 -4.36
N LEU A 199 1.05 -4.93 -4.95
CA LEU A 199 1.32 -5.25 -6.36
C LEU A 199 1.96 -6.62 -6.60
N VAL A 200 2.39 -7.33 -5.56
CA VAL A 200 3.13 -8.60 -5.72
C VAL A 200 2.30 -9.64 -6.45
N GLY A 201 1.04 -9.85 -6.08
CA GLY A 201 0.16 -10.82 -6.75
C GLY A 201 -0.04 -10.52 -8.24
N LEU A 202 -0.19 -9.24 -8.60
CA LEU A 202 -0.24 -8.80 -10.00
C LEU A 202 1.11 -9.03 -10.70
N ALA A 203 2.22 -8.65 -10.07
CA ALA A 203 3.56 -8.80 -10.63
C ALA A 203 3.88 -10.28 -10.89
N CYS A 204 3.61 -11.19 -9.95
CA CYS A 204 3.76 -12.64 -10.13
C CYS A 204 2.89 -13.16 -11.28
N ASN A 205 1.62 -12.72 -11.39
CA ASN A 205 0.77 -13.07 -12.51
C ASN A 205 1.36 -12.61 -13.85
N LEU A 206 1.86 -11.36 -13.92
CA LEU A 206 2.46 -10.82 -15.15
C LEU A 206 3.78 -11.50 -15.52
N LEU A 207 4.60 -11.89 -14.54
CA LEU A 207 5.81 -12.69 -14.77
C LEU A 207 5.48 -14.09 -15.30
N ALA A 208 4.45 -14.74 -14.74
CA ALA A 208 4.01 -16.06 -15.18
C ALA A 208 3.51 -16.10 -16.63
N ILE A 209 3.00 -15.00 -17.16
CA ILE A 209 2.57 -14.89 -18.57
C ILE A 209 3.62 -14.22 -19.48
N ASN A 210 4.76 -13.79 -18.93
CA ASN A 210 5.85 -13.19 -19.71
C ASN A 210 6.56 -14.30 -20.52
N PRO A 211 6.65 -14.18 -21.87
CA PRO A 211 7.28 -15.19 -22.73
C PRO A 211 8.74 -15.49 -22.42
N LEU A 212 9.46 -14.57 -21.76
CA LEU A 212 10.84 -14.76 -21.34
C LEU A 212 10.97 -15.57 -20.04
N ILE A 213 9.98 -15.50 -19.16
CA ILE A 213 10.03 -16.05 -17.79
C ILE A 213 9.18 -17.32 -17.68
N SER A 214 7.98 -17.32 -18.24
CA SER A 214 7.02 -18.43 -18.12
C SER A 214 7.59 -19.81 -18.49
N PRO A 215 8.51 -19.96 -19.46
CA PRO A 215 9.10 -21.27 -19.77
C PRO A 215 9.95 -21.85 -18.62
N PHE A 216 10.36 -21.03 -17.67
CA PHE A 216 11.19 -21.43 -16.53
C PHE A 216 10.38 -21.65 -15.24
N LEU A 217 9.24 -20.96 -15.09
CA LEU A 217 8.36 -21.09 -13.92
C LEU A 217 7.43 -22.30 -14.02
N GLY A 218 7.07 -22.75 -15.21
CA GLY A 218 6.08 -23.81 -15.46
C GLY A 218 6.65 -25.21 -15.70
N SER A 219 7.98 -25.43 -15.67
CA SER A 219 8.53 -26.76 -15.95
C SER A 219 8.49 -27.63 -14.68
N ALA A 220 7.66 -28.69 -14.70
CA ALA A 220 7.67 -29.80 -13.74
C ALA A 220 9.00 -30.61 -13.76
N ASP A 221 9.89 -30.33 -14.70
CA ASP A 221 11.25 -30.82 -14.73
C ASP A 221 12.07 -30.18 -13.58
N LYS A 222 12.82 -31.02 -12.86
CA LYS A 222 13.66 -30.67 -11.70
C LYS A 222 14.14 -29.21 -11.74
N PRO A 223 13.76 -28.37 -10.79
CA PRO A 223 13.99 -26.91 -10.81
C PRO A 223 15.43 -26.49 -11.17
N GLY A 224 16.42 -27.13 -10.59
CA GLY A 224 17.85 -26.88 -10.86
C GLY A 224 18.28 -27.08 -12.32
N ARG A 225 17.53 -27.83 -13.14
CA ARG A 225 17.83 -28.00 -14.57
C ARG A 225 17.33 -26.81 -15.40
N ALA A 226 16.21 -26.23 -15.03
CA ALA A 226 15.66 -25.04 -15.68
C ALA A 226 16.59 -23.84 -15.50
N ILE A 227 17.11 -23.65 -14.30
CA ILE A 227 18.03 -22.54 -13.97
C ILE A 227 19.38 -22.67 -14.67
N ARG A 228 19.96 -23.88 -14.75
CA ARG A 228 21.21 -24.09 -15.50
C ARG A 228 21.09 -23.72 -16.99
N LYS A 229 19.94 -23.94 -17.61
CA LYS A 229 19.66 -23.49 -18.98
C LYS A 229 19.67 -21.98 -19.15
N LEU A 230 19.46 -21.20 -18.07
CA LEU A 230 19.60 -19.74 -18.11
C LEU A 230 21.05 -19.28 -18.32
N CYS A 231 22.02 -20.09 -17.89
CA CYS A 231 23.44 -19.77 -18.11
C CYS A 231 23.84 -19.92 -19.59
N GLU A 232 23.01 -20.56 -20.43
CA GLU A 232 23.28 -20.72 -21.85
C GLU A 232 22.96 -19.41 -22.61
N GLY A 233 23.98 -18.85 -23.27
CA GLY A 233 23.89 -17.58 -24.01
C GLY A 233 23.65 -16.38 -23.08
N ASP A 234 22.91 -15.34 -23.55
CA ASP A 234 22.63 -14.11 -22.77
C ASP A 234 21.24 -14.14 -22.08
N ARG A 235 20.75 -15.30 -21.68
CA ARG A 235 19.42 -15.42 -21.06
C ARG A 235 19.40 -14.79 -19.67
N LEU A 236 20.43 -15.02 -18.85
CA LEU A 236 20.59 -14.38 -17.54
C LEU A 236 20.65 -12.85 -17.66
N GLY A 237 21.41 -12.34 -18.64
CA GLY A 237 21.48 -10.91 -18.86
C GLY A 237 20.17 -10.29 -19.32
N LYS A 238 19.38 -10.98 -20.12
CA LYS A 238 18.02 -10.53 -20.51
C LYS A 238 17.08 -10.49 -19.33
N LEU A 239 17.07 -11.52 -18.50
CA LEU A 239 16.23 -11.60 -17.29
C LEU A 239 16.69 -10.57 -16.25
N GLY A 240 18.02 -10.39 -16.05
CA GLY A 240 18.59 -9.39 -15.16
C GLY A 240 18.32 -7.94 -15.60
N ARG A 241 17.96 -7.72 -16.86
CA ARG A 241 17.53 -6.41 -17.39
C ARG A 241 16.01 -6.28 -17.51
N ASP A 242 15.24 -7.31 -17.13
CA ASP A 242 13.78 -7.23 -17.16
C ASP A 242 13.28 -6.23 -16.11
N PRO A 243 12.48 -5.20 -16.53
CA PRO A 243 12.12 -4.11 -15.64
C PRO A 243 11.20 -4.54 -14.50
N LEU A 244 10.23 -5.44 -14.74
CA LEU A 244 9.28 -5.87 -13.72
C LEU A 244 9.94 -6.82 -12.72
N PHE A 245 10.72 -7.76 -13.21
CA PHE A 245 11.46 -8.70 -12.38
C PHE A 245 12.43 -7.98 -11.44
N ASN A 246 13.21 -7.03 -11.97
CA ASN A 246 14.11 -6.20 -11.15
C ASN A 246 13.38 -5.33 -10.14
N ALA A 247 12.30 -4.66 -10.56
CA ALA A 247 11.52 -3.81 -9.66
C ALA A 247 10.95 -4.62 -8.49
N MET A 248 10.48 -5.84 -8.75
CA MET A 248 9.92 -6.71 -7.73
C MET A 248 10.99 -7.20 -6.75
N LEU A 249 12.13 -7.72 -7.24
CA LEU A 249 13.23 -8.22 -6.40
C LEU A 249 13.80 -7.15 -5.45
N ARG A 250 13.70 -5.86 -5.83
CA ARG A 250 14.26 -4.73 -5.08
C ARG A 250 13.27 -3.96 -4.21
N SER A 251 11.98 -4.30 -4.29
CA SER A 251 10.96 -3.47 -3.63
C SER A 251 10.20 -4.17 -2.53
N VAL A 252 10.18 -5.51 -2.52
CA VAL A 252 9.28 -6.26 -1.64
C VAL A 252 9.73 -7.72 -1.53
N PRO A 253 9.51 -8.40 -0.38
CA PRO A 253 9.64 -9.86 -0.31
C PRO A 253 8.73 -10.55 -1.34
N ILE A 254 9.17 -11.67 -1.91
CA ILE A 254 8.39 -12.42 -2.91
C ILE A 254 7.39 -13.32 -2.20
N TYR A 255 6.10 -13.10 -2.43
CA TYR A 255 4.97 -13.84 -1.85
C TYR A 255 4.39 -14.86 -2.83
N ASP A 256 5.25 -15.63 -3.50
CA ASP A 256 4.88 -16.67 -4.46
C ASP A 256 5.79 -17.88 -4.30
N GLU A 257 5.21 -19.03 -4.00
CA GLU A 257 5.95 -20.24 -3.69
C GLU A 257 6.79 -20.73 -4.87
N VAL A 258 6.23 -20.70 -6.09
CA VAL A 258 6.92 -21.17 -7.29
C VAL A 258 8.14 -20.29 -7.58
N LEU A 259 7.95 -18.98 -7.48
CA LEU A 259 9.03 -18.03 -7.69
C LEU A 259 10.07 -18.08 -6.57
N GLU A 260 9.65 -18.25 -5.30
CA GLU A 260 10.58 -18.45 -4.17
C GLU A 260 11.47 -19.67 -4.39
N GLN A 261 10.87 -20.82 -4.78
CA GLN A 261 11.64 -22.03 -5.05
C GLN A 261 12.63 -21.80 -6.19
N TRP A 262 12.20 -21.15 -7.26
CA TRP A 262 13.05 -20.84 -8.40
C TRP A 262 14.21 -19.90 -8.02
N LEU A 263 13.98 -18.89 -7.19
CA LEU A 263 15.01 -18.00 -6.67
C LEU A 263 15.98 -18.71 -5.71
N THR A 264 15.49 -19.67 -4.92
CA THR A 264 16.31 -20.53 -4.05
C THR A 264 17.32 -21.34 -4.87
N ASP A 265 16.87 -21.95 -5.97
CA ASP A 265 17.74 -22.69 -6.87
C ASP A 265 18.73 -21.76 -7.61
N ALA A 266 18.30 -20.52 -7.96
CA ALA A 266 19.16 -19.53 -8.56
C ALA A 266 20.28 -19.07 -7.60
N ARG A 267 19.97 -18.95 -6.30
CA ARG A 267 20.95 -18.63 -5.25
C ARG A 267 22.00 -19.75 -5.13
N LEU A 268 21.57 -21.01 -5.12
CA LEU A 268 22.52 -22.14 -5.10
C LEU A 268 23.42 -22.15 -6.33
N LEU A 269 22.88 -21.87 -7.54
CA LEU A 269 23.69 -21.74 -8.74
C LEU A 269 24.70 -20.61 -8.65
N LEU A 270 24.33 -19.46 -8.09
CA LEU A 270 25.25 -18.32 -7.83
C LEU A 270 26.43 -18.76 -6.96
N LEU A 271 26.16 -19.50 -5.87
CA LEU A 271 27.20 -20.00 -4.98
C LEU A 271 28.21 -20.90 -5.73
N GLN A 272 27.70 -21.83 -6.56
CA GLN A 272 28.52 -22.73 -7.36
C GLN A 272 29.40 -21.95 -8.35
N ILE A 273 28.80 -20.98 -9.08
CA ILE A 273 29.55 -20.17 -10.05
C ILE A 273 30.63 -19.30 -9.36
N ALA A 274 30.31 -18.73 -8.20
CA ALA A 274 31.23 -17.88 -7.45
C ALA A 274 32.44 -18.65 -6.90
N ALA A 275 32.23 -19.90 -6.47
CA ALA A 275 33.29 -20.80 -6.00
C ALA A 275 34.28 -21.17 -7.13
N ASP A 276 33.80 -21.31 -8.36
CA ASP A 276 34.60 -21.67 -9.53
C ASP A 276 35.28 -20.45 -10.22
N SER A 277 34.94 -19.23 -9.79
CA SER A 277 35.34 -17.99 -10.52
C SER A 277 36.66 -17.45 -10.01
N THR A 278 37.70 -17.47 -10.89
CA THR A 278 38.99 -16.77 -10.71
C THR A 278 39.03 -15.56 -11.66
N GLY A 279 38.80 -14.34 -11.12
CA GLY A 279 38.97 -13.06 -11.82
C GLY A 279 37.72 -12.50 -12.52
N ALA A 280 37.78 -11.18 -12.84
CA ALA A 280 36.69 -10.44 -13.49
C ALA A 280 36.72 -10.68 -15.02
N SER A 281 35.67 -11.33 -15.56
CA SER A 281 35.43 -11.48 -17.00
C SER A 281 34.22 -10.67 -17.48
N LYS A 282 34.13 -10.38 -18.82
CA LYS A 282 32.97 -9.72 -19.44
C LYS A 282 31.63 -10.46 -19.23
N ALA A 283 31.67 -11.77 -18.99
CA ALA A 283 30.51 -12.58 -18.65
C ALA A 283 29.90 -12.19 -17.28
N ASP A 284 30.67 -11.56 -16.42
CA ASP A 284 30.24 -11.14 -15.09
C ASP A 284 29.18 -10.04 -15.11
N ALA A 285 29.18 -9.13 -16.09
CA ALA A 285 28.19 -8.05 -16.16
C ALA A 285 26.73 -8.56 -16.34
N SER A 286 26.53 -9.59 -17.19
CA SER A 286 25.21 -10.23 -17.37
C SER A 286 24.78 -11.04 -16.13
N ARG A 287 25.75 -11.70 -15.47
CA ARG A 287 25.52 -12.41 -14.22
C ARG A 287 25.20 -11.44 -13.09
N LEU A 288 25.96 -10.36 -12.95
CA LEU A 288 25.72 -9.33 -11.92
C LEU A 288 24.36 -8.64 -12.09
N ALA A 289 23.91 -8.42 -13.34
CA ALA A 289 22.60 -7.83 -13.61
C ALA A 289 21.44 -8.67 -13.05
N PHE A 290 21.60 -9.99 -12.99
CA PHE A 290 20.61 -10.92 -12.44
C PHE A 290 20.84 -11.24 -10.96
N PHE A 291 22.06 -11.63 -10.58
CA PHE A 291 22.36 -12.09 -9.24
C PHE A 291 22.46 -10.95 -8.21
N GLY A 292 22.77 -9.71 -8.64
CA GLY A 292 22.71 -8.55 -7.75
C GLY A 292 21.32 -8.34 -7.14
N PRO A 293 20.26 -8.17 -7.95
CA PRO A 293 18.90 -8.08 -7.46
C PRO A 293 18.43 -9.30 -6.65
N LEU A 294 18.89 -10.51 -6.98
CA LEU A 294 18.61 -11.72 -6.18
C LEU A 294 19.23 -11.60 -4.78
N ALA A 295 20.46 -11.13 -4.66
CA ALA A 295 21.09 -10.93 -3.34
C ALA A 295 20.44 -9.77 -2.56
N GLU A 296 19.98 -8.70 -3.24
CA GLU A 296 19.16 -7.66 -2.62
C GLU A 296 17.86 -8.26 -2.06
N GLN A 297 17.20 -9.16 -2.81
CA GLN A 297 15.99 -9.88 -2.37
C GLN A 297 16.26 -10.77 -1.16
N CYS A 298 17.40 -11.48 -1.11
CA CYS A 298 17.77 -12.32 0.04
C CYS A 298 17.93 -11.49 1.31
N PHE A 299 18.41 -10.26 1.22
CA PHE A 299 18.48 -9.34 2.34
C PHE A 299 17.09 -8.80 2.73
N ILE A 300 16.25 -8.46 1.75
CA ILE A 300 14.88 -7.96 1.99
C ILE A 300 14.02 -9.01 2.70
N ASN A 301 14.19 -10.30 2.38
CA ASN A 301 13.43 -11.39 3.01
C ASN A 301 14.14 -12.00 4.23
N ASP A 302 15.19 -11.34 4.75
CA ASP A 302 15.99 -11.78 5.89
C ASP A 302 16.56 -13.19 5.72
N TYR A 303 16.94 -13.57 4.51
CA TYR A 303 17.53 -14.88 4.20
C TYR A 303 16.61 -16.07 4.54
N VAL A 304 15.30 -15.92 4.37
CA VAL A 304 14.29 -16.93 4.71
C VAL A 304 14.32 -18.17 3.80
N PHE A 305 14.95 -18.08 2.62
CA PHE A 305 15.01 -19.18 1.66
C PHE A 305 15.63 -20.44 2.29
N TRP A 306 15.04 -21.57 1.98
CA TRP A 306 15.55 -22.86 2.45
C TRP A 306 16.99 -23.08 2.00
N CYS A 307 17.80 -23.68 2.88
CA CYS A 307 19.22 -23.94 2.66
C CYS A 307 19.62 -25.30 3.26
N SER A 308 20.29 -26.15 2.50
CA SER A 308 20.83 -27.39 3.04
C SER A 308 22.07 -27.13 3.90
N GLN A 309 22.46 -28.12 4.71
CA GLN A 309 23.66 -28.00 5.54
C GLN A 309 24.92 -27.89 4.66
N GLU A 310 25.01 -28.64 3.57
CA GLU A 310 26.12 -28.62 2.61
C GLU A 310 26.20 -27.26 1.90
N GLU A 311 25.03 -26.69 1.50
CA GLU A 311 24.96 -25.36 0.91
C GLU A 311 25.47 -24.28 1.87
N MET A 312 25.03 -24.35 3.14
CA MET A 312 25.47 -23.39 4.17
C MET A 312 26.96 -23.51 4.47
N GLN A 313 27.51 -24.72 4.50
CA GLN A 313 28.96 -24.94 4.67
C GLN A 313 29.76 -24.33 3.50
N ALA A 314 29.30 -24.54 2.27
CA ALA A 314 29.94 -23.93 1.09
C ALA A 314 29.85 -22.40 1.09
N ALA A 315 28.71 -21.83 1.48
CA ALA A 315 28.53 -20.39 1.61
C ALA A 315 29.43 -19.80 2.71
N THR A 316 29.60 -20.53 3.84
CA THR A 316 30.49 -20.15 4.93
C THR A 316 31.97 -20.12 4.47
N ALA A 317 32.41 -21.16 3.76
CA ALA A 317 33.75 -21.21 3.21
C ALA A 317 34.01 -20.06 2.21
N LEU A 318 33.01 -19.72 1.38
CA LEU A 318 33.11 -18.59 0.46
C LEU A 318 33.18 -17.26 1.20
N ARG A 319 32.39 -17.10 2.27
CA ARG A 319 32.42 -15.91 3.15
C ARG A 319 33.83 -15.72 3.75
N ASP A 320 34.39 -16.78 4.32
CA ASP A 320 35.69 -16.72 4.98
C ASP A 320 36.80 -16.39 3.97
N SER A 321 36.74 -16.97 2.76
CA SER A 321 37.62 -16.59 1.64
C SER A 321 37.46 -15.15 1.20
N LEU A 322 36.24 -14.58 1.24
CA LEU A 322 36.01 -13.18 0.94
C LEU A 322 36.60 -12.26 2.01
N VAL A 323 36.50 -12.62 3.29
CA VAL A 323 37.11 -11.86 4.40
C VAL A 323 38.62 -11.83 4.24
N ASP A 324 39.27 -12.99 3.99
CA ASP A 324 40.70 -13.07 3.73
C ASP A 324 41.13 -12.21 2.52
N ALA A 325 40.34 -12.20 1.44
CA ALA A 325 40.61 -11.38 0.26
C ALA A 325 40.49 -9.88 0.57
N ILE A 326 39.56 -9.45 1.38
CA ILE A 326 39.40 -8.04 1.80
C ILE A 326 40.60 -7.61 2.65
N GLU A 327 41.10 -8.43 3.56
CA GLU A 327 42.26 -8.15 4.40
C GLU A 327 43.55 -8.06 3.57
N ASN A 328 43.70 -8.90 2.53
CA ASN A 328 44.86 -8.92 1.65
C ASN A 328 44.86 -7.82 0.59
N GLY A 329 43.78 -7.08 0.42
CA GLY A 329 43.64 -5.94 -0.48
C GLY A 329 42.36 -6.02 -1.31
N PRO A 330 41.48 -4.99 -1.23
CA PRO A 330 40.17 -5.02 -1.84
C PRO A 330 40.15 -5.14 -3.37
N GLU A 331 41.29 -4.86 -4.05
CA GLU A 331 41.47 -5.03 -5.51
C GLU A 331 41.46 -6.51 -5.94
N THR A 332 41.72 -7.43 -5.05
CA THR A 332 41.70 -8.88 -5.32
C THR A 332 40.29 -9.48 -5.25
N VAL A 333 39.37 -8.72 -4.71
CA VAL A 333 37.97 -9.18 -4.46
C VAL A 333 37.17 -9.24 -5.75
N SER A 334 36.59 -10.39 -6.03
CA SER A 334 35.68 -10.59 -7.17
C SER A 334 34.30 -9.99 -6.89
N PRO A 335 33.73 -9.20 -7.82
CA PRO A 335 32.34 -8.72 -7.72
C PRO A 335 31.33 -9.84 -7.47
N LEU A 336 31.52 -11.00 -8.10
CA LEU A 336 30.61 -12.12 -7.99
C LEU A 336 30.70 -12.83 -6.63
N GLN A 337 31.86 -12.85 -5.99
CA GLN A 337 32.02 -13.35 -4.62
C GLN A 337 31.24 -12.48 -3.62
N ILE A 338 31.32 -11.13 -3.77
CA ILE A 338 30.52 -10.23 -2.92
C ILE A 338 29.04 -10.54 -3.05
N VAL A 339 28.53 -10.63 -4.30
CA VAL A 339 27.11 -10.90 -4.56
C VAL A 339 26.69 -12.27 -4.01
N ALA A 340 27.53 -13.29 -4.15
CA ALA A 340 27.25 -14.63 -3.63
C ALA A 340 27.21 -14.66 -2.10
N VAL A 341 28.17 -14.03 -1.43
CA VAL A 341 28.17 -13.93 0.03
C VAL A 341 26.98 -13.11 0.53
N ALA A 342 26.68 -11.97 -0.15
CA ALA A 342 25.52 -11.12 0.16
C ALA A 342 24.17 -11.82 0.04
N ALA A 343 24.08 -12.91 -0.73
CA ALA A 343 22.86 -13.72 -0.86
C ALA A 343 22.62 -14.71 0.30
N TYR A 344 23.61 -14.89 1.19
CA TYR A 344 23.53 -15.80 2.36
C TYR A 344 23.75 -15.08 3.70
N PHE A 345 24.57 -14.02 3.70
CA PHE A 345 24.98 -13.30 4.91
C PHE A 345 24.89 -11.79 4.69
N PRO A 346 24.43 -11.03 5.70
CA PRO A 346 24.47 -9.57 5.60
C PRO A 346 25.92 -9.08 5.60
N LEU A 347 26.28 -8.26 4.61
CA LEU A 347 27.66 -7.79 4.45
C LEU A 347 28.16 -6.96 5.64
N TYR A 348 27.28 -6.27 6.37
CA TYR A 348 27.67 -5.54 7.59
C TYR A 348 28.24 -6.44 8.69
N SER A 349 27.92 -7.76 8.67
CA SER A 349 28.41 -8.72 9.66
C SER A 349 29.84 -9.19 9.43
N LEU A 350 30.46 -8.81 8.30
CA LEU A 350 31.78 -9.28 7.90
C LEU A 350 32.94 -8.43 8.44
N ASN A 351 32.69 -7.49 9.38
CA ASN A 351 33.68 -6.49 9.81
C ASN A 351 34.36 -5.81 8.60
N SER A 352 33.60 -5.56 7.56
CA SER A 352 34.09 -5.13 6.25
C SER A 352 34.78 -3.77 6.34
N ASP A 353 35.98 -3.71 5.78
CA ASP A 353 36.79 -2.51 5.68
C ASP A 353 35.96 -1.40 4.95
N PRO A 354 35.89 -0.16 5.49
CA PRO A 354 35.33 1.00 4.81
C PRO A 354 35.83 1.16 3.36
N LYS A 355 37.01 0.66 3.04
CA LYS A 355 37.58 0.64 1.69
C LYS A 355 36.73 -0.05 0.63
N LEU A 356 35.84 -0.99 1.01
CA LEU A 356 34.86 -1.59 0.08
C LEU A 356 33.87 -0.53 -0.45
N LEU A 357 33.48 0.45 0.36
CA LEU A 357 32.58 1.53 -0.05
C LEU A 357 33.26 2.59 -0.92
N GLU A 358 34.57 2.74 -0.81
CA GLU A 358 35.34 3.73 -1.53
C GLU A 358 35.71 3.30 -2.98
N ARG A 359 35.73 1.99 -3.22
CA ARG A 359 36.04 1.43 -4.54
C ARG A 359 34.86 1.61 -5.52
N SER A 360 35.17 1.86 -6.79
CA SER A 360 34.14 1.85 -7.86
C SER A 360 33.76 0.43 -8.22
N TRP A 361 32.50 0.10 -8.01
CA TRP A 361 31.89 -1.20 -8.29
C TRP A 361 30.83 -1.13 -9.38
N PRO A 362 30.58 -2.22 -10.13
CA PRO A 362 29.38 -2.35 -10.97
C PRO A 362 28.11 -2.09 -10.19
N ASP A 363 27.06 -1.58 -10.87
CA ASP A 363 25.79 -1.18 -10.23
C ASP A 363 25.17 -2.22 -9.29
N GLY A 364 25.18 -3.51 -9.70
CA GLY A 364 24.65 -4.60 -8.89
C GLY A 364 25.38 -4.77 -7.55
N VAL A 365 26.70 -4.59 -7.51
CA VAL A 365 27.50 -4.65 -6.27
C VAL A 365 27.33 -3.37 -5.47
N ARG A 366 27.38 -2.21 -6.13
CA ARG A 366 27.23 -0.90 -5.46
C ARG A 366 25.92 -0.81 -4.68
N ASN A 367 24.81 -1.26 -5.27
CA ASN A 367 23.52 -1.25 -4.60
C ASN A 367 23.51 -2.16 -3.36
N LEU A 368 24.11 -3.34 -3.45
CA LEU A 368 24.25 -4.24 -2.29
C LEU A 368 25.09 -3.63 -1.16
N LEU A 369 26.20 -2.96 -1.48
CA LEU A 369 27.05 -2.30 -0.49
C LEU A 369 26.29 -1.15 0.21
N ILE A 370 25.48 -0.40 -0.54
CA ILE A 370 24.59 0.62 0.05
C ILE A 370 23.60 -0.04 0.99
N GLN A 371 22.82 -1.00 0.50
CA GLN A 371 21.74 -1.67 1.25
C GLN A 371 22.25 -2.44 2.47
N GLN A 372 23.42 -3.14 2.34
CA GLN A 372 23.88 -4.08 3.36
C GLN A 372 25.04 -3.58 4.23
N ILE A 373 25.59 -2.41 3.93
CA ILE A 373 26.66 -1.80 4.75
C ILE A 373 26.29 -0.36 5.11
N ARG A 374 26.08 0.55 4.13
CA ARG A 374 25.90 1.98 4.40
C ARG A 374 24.61 2.23 5.20
N GLU A 375 23.48 1.69 4.76
CA GLU A 375 22.20 1.89 5.44
C GLU A 375 22.22 1.36 6.88
N PRO A 376 22.72 0.15 7.18
CA PRO A 376 22.87 -0.32 8.57
C PRO A 376 23.85 0.53 9.41
N GLN A 377 24.92 1.09 8.82
CA GLN A 377 25.81 2.02 9.52
C GLN A 377 25.11 3.32 9.89
N GLU A 378 24.30 3.89 8.98
CA GLU A 378 23.47 5.06 9.24
C GLU A 378 22.46 4.78 10.37
N GLU A 379 21.79 3.63 10.33
CA GLU A 379 20.86 3.20 11.40
C GLU A 379 21.55 3.08 12.75
N MET A 380 22.74 2.50 12.78
CA MET A 380 23.53 2.39 14.03
C MET A 380 23.91 3.76 14.57
N ALA A 381 24.30 4.70 13.71
CA ALA A 381 24.64 6.07 14.10
C ALA A 381 23.41 6.83 14.65
N LEU A 382 22.22 6.58 14.09
CA LEU A 382 20.98 7.21 14.54
C LEU A 382 20.51 6.76 15.93
N ARG A 383 20.91 5.57 16.42
CA ARG A 383 20.50 5.03 17.72
C ARG A 383 20.73 6.01 18.87
N SER A 384 21.90 6.68 18.88
CA SER A 384 22.25 7.65 19.94
C SER A 384 21.38 8.90 19.94
N SER A 385 20.72 9.21 18.85
CA SER A 385 19.84 10.37 18.66
C SER A 385 18.36 10.08 18.96
N ILE A 386 18.02 8.84 19.38
CA ILE A 386 16.67 8.43 19.74
C ILE A 386 16.56 8.42 21.26
N PRO A 387 15.74 9.34 21.87
CA PRO A 387 15.59 9.40 23.32
C PRO A 387 14.84 8.19 23.86
N SER A 388 15.13 7.83 25.11
CA SER A 388 14.36 6.87 25.89
C SER A 388 13.42 7.64 26.82
N LEU A 389 12.11 7.54 26.60
CA LEU A 389 11.11 8.28 27.38
C LEU A 389 10.69 7.54 28.66
N THR A 390 10.76 6.22 28.64
CA THR A 390 10.40 5.39 29.79
C THR A 390 11.42 4.26 29.98
N PRO A 391 11.57 3.71 31.21
CA PRO A 391 12.29 2.46 31.41
C PRO A 391 11.49 1.28 30.81
N ILE A 392 12.17 0.18 30.48
CA ILE A 392 11.58 -1.10 30.07
C ILE A 392 11.96 -2.10 31.16
N GLU A 393 10.98 -2.53 31.96
CA GLU A 393 11.23 -3.33 33.18
C GLU A 393 10.40 -4.62 33.22
N ASN A 394 9.32 -4.71 32.44
CA ASN A 394 8.47 -5.90 32.38
C ASN A 394 9.15 -7.01 31.58
N ASP A 395 9.15 -8.24 32.11
CA ASP A 395 9.85 -9.38 31.50
C ASP A 395 9.33 -9.71 30.09
N VAL A 396 8.02 -9.58 29.84
CA VAL A 396 7.43 -9.78 28.52
C VAL A 396 7.88 -8.66 27.57
N SER A 397 7.86 -7.38 28.02
CA SER A 397 8.37 -6.26 27.24
C SER A 397 9.84 -6.43 26.87
N LEU A 398 10.67 -6.94 27.77
CA LEU A 398 12.09 -7.26 27.50
C LEU A 398 12.26 -8.40 26.49
N ALA A 399 11.44 -9.46 26.57
CA ALA A 399 11.47 -10.56 25.62
C ALA A 399 11.02 -10.11 24.21
N VAL A 400 9.96 -9.31 24.13
CA VAL A 400 9.46 -8.71 22.88
C VAL A 400 10.49 -7.73 22.30
N GLN A 401 11.11 -6.89 23.14
CA GLN A 401 12.20 -6.02 22.73
C GLN A 401 13.34 -6.81 22.09
N SER A 402 13.82 -7.88 22.77
CA SER A 402 14.91 -8.72 22.25
C SER A 402 14.57 -9.32 20.89
N GLN A 403 13.33 -9.77 20.69
CA GLN A 403 12.86 -10.30 19.41
C GLN A 403 12.97 -9.27 18.28
N TYR A 404 12.51 -8.02 18.51
CA TYR A 404 12.52 -6.97 17.49
C TYR A 404 13.86 -6.23 17.36
N GLU A 405 14.75 -6.31 18.35
CA GLU A 405 16.15 -5.89 18.20
C GLU A 405 16.90 -6.83 17.23
N GLU A 406 16.62 -8.13 17.30
CA GLU A 406 17.20 -9.14 16.41
C GLU A 406 16.56 -9.13 15.02
N ASN A 407 15.24 -9.01 14.96
CA ASN A 407 14.45 -9.06 13.72
C ASN A 407 13.46 -7.89 13.65
N PRO A 408 13.89 -6.68 13.26
CA PRO A 408 12.99 -5.54 13.07
C PRO A 408 11.84 -5.84 12.11
N TYR A 409 10.59 -5.52 12.52
CA TYR A 409 9.37 -5.84 11.79
C TYR A 409 8.41 -4.64 11.75
N PRO A 410 7.62 -4.47 10.67
CA PRO A 410 7.66 -5.21 9.40
C PRO A 410 8.85 -4.84 8.52
N ARG A 411 9.26 -5.72 7.61
CA ARG A 411 10.29 -5.41 6.60
C ARG A 411 9.65 -4.73 5.40
N TRP A 412 10.01 -3.50 5.12
CA TRP A 412 9.55 -2.77 3.95
C TRP A 412 10.69 -1.95 3.33
N VAL A 413 10.60 -1.63 2.05
CA VAL A 413 11.65 -0.92 1.32
C VAL A 413 11.20 0.47 0.90
N LYS A 414 9.96 0.58 0.40
CA LYS A 414 9.40 1.81 -0.15
C LYS A 414 7.97 2.01 0.30
N LEU A 415 7.58 3.29 0.44
CA LEU A 415 6.21 3.71 0.68
C LEU A 415 5.79 4.74 -0.38
N PRO A 416 4.49 4.80 -0.70
CA PRO A 416 3.97 5.86 -1.55
C PRO A 416 4.04 7.22 -0.83
N ALA A 417 4.28 8.27 -1.60
CA ALA A 417 4.00 9.61 -1.12
C ALA A 417 2.49 9.85 -1.09
N SER A 418 1.98 10.52 -0.04
CA SER A 418 0.57 10.94 -0.02
C SER A 418 0.31 11.98 -1.12
N ILE A 419 -0.85 11.86 -1.77
CA ILE A 419 -1.26 12.83 -2.79
C ILE A 419 -1.88 14.06 -2.14
N GLU A 420 -2.66 13.86 -1.09
CA GLU A 420 -3.34 14.93 -0.34
C GLU A 420 -3.38 14.58 1.15
N SER A 421 -3.12 15.57 1.98
CA SER A 421 -3.33 15.46 3.42
C SER A 421 -4.71 16.01 3.78
N VAL A 422 -5.36 15.39 4.76
CA VAL A 422 -6.72 15.72 5.19
C VAL A 422 -6.79 16.02 6.69
N ALA A 423 -7.74 16.84 7.10
CA ALA A 423 -8.04 17.02 8.52
C ALA A 423 -8.61 15.72 9.10
N VAL A 424 -8.33 15.45 10.38
CA VAL A 424 -8.69 14.16 11.00
C VAL A 424 -10.20 13.89 11.04
N ASP A 425 -11.00 14.94 11.25
CA ASP A 425 -12.46 14.88 11.25
C ASP A 425 -13.02 14.58 9.85
N ALA A 426 -12.50 15.22 8.81
CA ALA A 426 -12.85 14.94 7.42
C ALA A 426 -12.48 13.50 7.02
N TYR A 427 -11.31 13.03 7.46
CA TYR A 427 -10.89 11.64 7.24
C TYR A 427 -11.88 10.65 7.86
N LEU A 428 -12.23 10.84 9.15
CA LEU A 428 -13.14 9.95 9.86
C LEU A 428 -14.56 9.98 9.27
N HIS A 429 -15.08 11.16 8.90
CA HIS A 429 -16.39 11.25 8.25
C HIS A 429 -16.40 10.56 6.87
N SER A 430 -15.28 10.56 6.16
CA SER A 430 -15.18 9.82 4.88
C SER A 430 -15.19 8.31 5.07
N MET A 431 -14.66 7.82 6.21
CA MET A 431 -14.65 6.40 6.55
C MET A 431 -15.97 5.91 7.14
N PHE A 432 -16.63 6.75 7.95
CA PHE A 432 -17.81 6.40 8.73
C PHE A 432 -18.92 7.45 8.53
N PRO A 433 -19.48 7.56 7.32
CA PRO A 433 -20.41 8.62 6.96
C PRO A 433 -21.73 8.57 7.74
N GLU A 434 -22.14 7.38 8.20
CA GLU A 434 -23.39 7.15 8.95
C GLU A 434 -23.21 7.28 10.48
N VAL A 435 -21.98 7.55 10.96
CA VAL A 435 -21.66 7.62 12.39
C VAL A 435 -21.61 9.05 12.86
N LEU A 436 -22.27 9.34 14.00
CA LEU A 436 -22.15 10.63 14.67
C LEU A 436 -20.80 10.71 15.41
N ILE A 437 -19.87 11.44 14.84
CA ILE A 437 -18.53 11.68 15.41
C ILE A 437 -18.51 13.03 16.09
N ALA A 438 -18.17 13.06 17.39
CA ALA A 438 -18.03 14.31 18.12
C ALA A 438 -16.80 15.09 17.62
N SER A 439 -16.91 16.42 17.55
CA SER A 439 -15.84 17.29 17.06
C SER A 439 -14.55 17.13 17.87
N ILE A 440 -13.44 16.96 17.19
CA ILE A 440 -12.10 16.88 17.77
C ILE A 440 -11.58 18.31 17.89
N GLU A 441 -11.20 18.73 19.11
CA GLU A 441 -10.83 20.13 19.41
C GLU A 441 -9.70 20.65 18.49
N ARG A 442 -8.73 19.81 18.16
CA ARG A 442 -7.54 20.15 17.37
C ARG A 442 -7.48 19.42 16.02
N ALA A 443 -8.63 19.15 15.41
CA ALA A 443 -8.71 18.39 14.17
C ALA A 443 -7.82 18.91 13.02
N ALA A 444 -7.55 20.21 12.98
CA ALA A 444 -6.71 20.83 11.95
C ALA A 444 -5.20 20.65 12.19
N HIS A 445 -4.78 20.46 13.45
CA HIS A 445 -3.36 20.31 13.86
C HIS A 445 -3.25 19.27 14.98
N PRO A 446 -3.55 18.00 14.72
CA PRO A 446 -3.65 17.00 15.77
C PRO A 446 -2.28 16.61 16.33
N ASP A 447 -2.22 16.43 17.66
CA ASP A 447 -1.15 15.68 18.30
C ASP A 447 -1.49 14.19 18.20
N VAL A 448 -0.60 13.41 17.58
CA VAL A 448 -0.81 11.98 17.28
C VAL A 448 0.21 11.13 18.04
N LEU A 449 -0.23 10.06 18.67
CA LEU A 449 0.64 9.01 19.23
C LEU A 449 0.50 7.74 18.42
N ILE A 450 1.62 7.22 17.92
CA ILE A 450 1.71 5.85 17.37
C ILE A 450 2.44 5.00 18.39
N ALA A 451 1.71 4.15 19.08
CA ALA A 451 2.23 3.28 20.12
C ALA A 451 2.54 1.88 19.58
N GLY A 452 3.82 1.53 19.50
CA GLY A 452 4.34 0.34 18.82
C GLY A 452 4.48 0.60 17.32
N CYS A 453 5.38 1.52 16.95
CA CYS A 453 5.51 1.97 15.56
C CYS A 453 6.34 1.04 14.67
N GLY A 454 7.01 0.04 15.24
CA GLY A 454 7.88 -0.88 14.54
C GLY A 454 8.91 -0.15 13.68
N THR A 455 9.10 -0.61 12.46
CA THR A 455 10.03 -0.02 11.48
C THR A 455 9.51 1.24 10.79
N GLY A 456 8.41 1.85 11.27
CA GLY A 456 8.00 3.20 10.90
C GLY A 456 7.08 3.32 9.68
N GLN A 457 6.61 2.22 9.11
CA GLN A 457 5.67 2.30 7.99
C GLN A 457 4.40 3.08 8.39
N HIS A 458 3.77 2.69 9.47
CA HIS A 458 2.54 3.27 9.98
C HIS A 458 2.68 4.77 10.35
N PRO A 459 3.65 5.21 11.20
CA PRO A 459 3.77 6.62 11.53
C PRO A 459 4.10 7.50 10.31
N ILE A 460 4.86 7.02 9.33
CA ILE A 460 5.15 7.77 8.11
C ILE A 460 3.87 7.99 7.29
N GLU A 461 3.04 6.96 7.12
CA GLU A 461 1.76 7.07 6.41
C GLU A 461 0.79 8.01 7.15
N THR A 462 0.68 7.89 8.48
CA THR A 462 -0.17 8.79 9.29
C THR A 462 0.30 10.24 9.21
N ALA A 463 1.62 10.49 9.29
CA ALA A 463 2.21 11.81 9.20
C ALA A 463 2.01 12.48 7.84
N GLN A 464 1.93 11.69 6.76
CA GLN A 464 1.62 12.18 5.42
C GLN A 464 0.11 12.40 5.21
N LEU A 465 -0.73 11.57 5.85
CA LEU A 465 -2.18 11.58 5.68
C LEU A 465 -2.85 12.71 6.46
N LEU A 466 -2.47 12.87 7.74
CA LEU A 466 -3.12 13.85 8.62
C LEU A 466 -2.45 15.21 8.50
N LYS A 467 -3.21 16.18 8.00
CA LYS A 467 -2.75 17.53 7.74
C LYS A 467 -2.20 18.18 9.02
N ASP A 468 -1.02 18.79 8.88
CA ASP A 468 -0.34 19.57 9.94
C ASP A 468 -0.22 18.83 11.29
N SER A 469 -0.21 17.50 11.28
CA SER A 469 -0.08 16.65 12.47
C SER A 469 1.32 16.72 13.07
N LYS A 470 1.40 16.51 14.40
CA LYS A 470 2.64 16.25 15.14
C LYS A 470 2.60 14.84 15.67
N VAL A 471 3.45 13.98 15.14
CA VAL A 471 3.44 12.54 15.45
C VAL A 471 4.54 12.22 16.45
N LEU A 472 4.18 11.60 17.58
CA LEU A 472 5.11 10.89 18.45
C LEU A 472 5.00 9.38 18.14
N ALA A 473 6.06 8.79 17.62
CA ALA A 473 6.14 7.37 17.30
C ALA A 473 7.04 6.66 18.32
N VAL A 474 6.49 5.71 19.06
CA VAL A 474 7.22 5.00 20.10
C VAL A 474 7.27 3.50 19.84
N ASP A 475 8.40 2.88 20.20
CA ASP A 475 8.62 1.44 20.14
C ASP A 475 9.60 0.98 21.24
N LEU A 476 9.64 -0.33 21.50
CA LEU A 476 10.61 -0.93 22.42
C LEU A 476 11.99 -1.08 21.77
N SER A 477 12.04 -1.33 20.45
CA SER A 477 13.25 -1.67 19.69
C SER A 477 13.95 -0.45 19.11
N LEU A 478 15.20 -0.22 19.50
CA LEU A 478 16.06 0.81 18.88
C LEU A 478 16.43 0.44 17.44
N ALA A 479 16.53 -0.85 17.10
CA ALA A 479 16.78 -1.30 15.75
C ALA A 479 15.62 -0.91 14.83
N SER A 480 14.37 -1.16 15.26
CA SER A 480 13.16 -0.73 14.52
C SER A 480 13.08 0.78 14.40
N LEU A 481 13.30 1.52 15.48
CA LEU A 481 13.23 2.98 15.50
C LEU A 481 14.31 3.66 14.65
N SER A 482 15.54 3.13 14.60
CA SER A 482 16.60 3.68 13.76
C SER A 482 16.31 3.46 12.28
N TYR A 483 15.78 2.30 11.91
CA TYR A 483 15.28 2.06 10.56
C TYR A 483 14.16 3.06 10.19
N ALA A 484 13.15 3.20 11.07
CA ALA A 484 12.04 4.15 10.89
C ALA A 484 12.53 5.58 10.69
N LYS A 485 13.47 6.03 11.52
CA LYS A 485 14.04 7.37 11.46
C LYS A 485 14.83 7.61 10.18
N ARG A 486 15.67 6.65 9.75
CA ARG A 486 16.38 6.75 8.46
C ARG A 486 15.39 6.84 7.29
N LYS A 487 14.36 6.01 7.28
CA LYS A 487 13.33 6.02 6.21
C LYS A 487 12.52 7.31 6.20
N SER A 488 12.18 7.87 7.38
CA SER A 488 11.53 9.18 7.48
C SER A 488 12.39 10.29 6.89
N GLN A 489 13.69 10.30 7.19
CA GLN A 489 14.66 11.25 6.63
C GLN A 489 14.82 11.09 5.10
N GLU A 490 14.92 9.83 4.61
CA GLU A 490 14.97 9.51 3.17
C GLU A 490 13.76 10.08 2.40
N MET A 491 12.58 10.07 3.04
CA MET A 491 11.33 10.56 2.47
C MET A 491 11.07 12.06 2.73
N GLY A 492 11.94 12.75 3.47
CA GLY A 492 11.77 14.17 3.83
C GLY A 492 10.60 14.44 4.78
N ILE A 493 10.24 13.48 5.64
CA ILE A 493 9.16 13.61 6.61
C ILE A 493 9.73 14.12 7.93
N GLU A 494 9.40 15.36 8.31
CA GLU A 494 9.98 16.06 9.46
C GLU A 494 9.06 16.19 10.68
N ASN A 495 7.79 15.85 10.55
CA ASN A 495 6.76 16.00 11.59
C ASN A 495 6.61 14.77 12.49
N ILE A 496 7.64 13.88 12.56
CA ILE A 496 7.66 12.70 13.41
C ILE A 496 8.81 12.78 14.43
N GLU A 497 8.46 12.65 15.71
CA GLU A 497 9.38 12.42 16.83
C GLU A 497 9.45 10.91 17.09
N PHE A 498 10.64 10.30 16.97
CA PHE A 498 10.86 8.88 17.30
C PHE A 498 11.47 8.74 18.68
N ALA A 499 10.93 7.87 19.52
CA ALA A 499 11.44 7.65 20.86
C ALA A 499 11.26 6.20 21.33
N ARG A 500 12.19 5.70 22.14
CA ARG A 500 12.06 4.40 22.79
C ARG A 500 11.17 4.53 24.03
N ALA A 501 10.12 3.70 24.13
CA ALA A 501 9.25 3.68 25.29
C ALA A 501 8.49 2.36 25.44
N ASP A 502 8.16 1.99 26.69
CA ASP A 502 7.22 0.93 27.01
C ASP A 502 5.80 1.53 27.15
N ILE A 503 4.84 0.99 26.42
CA ILE A 503 3.43 1.40 26.46
C ILE A 503 2.88 1.40 27.88
N LEU A 504 3.26 0.39 28.69
CA LEU A 504 2.82 0.26 30.08
C LEU A 504 3.23 1.42 30.98
N LYS A 505 4.23 2.19 30.58
CA LYS A 505 4.78 3.35 31.33
C LYS A 505 4.46 4.71 30.70
N LEU A 506 3.82 4.75 29.53
CA LEU A 506 3.55 6.01 28.81
C LEU A 506 2.69 6.99 29.60
N GLY A 507 1.78 6.51 30.45
CA GLY A 507 0.94 7.36 31.30
C GLY A 507 1.73 8.27 32.25
N THR A 508 3.02 8.01 32.46
CA THR A 508 3.91 8.85 33.30
C THR A 508 4.39 10.12 32.60
N LEU A 509 4.18 10.25 31.27
CA LEU A 509 4.74 11.32 30.47
C LEU A 509 3.98 12.66 30.57
N ASN A 510 2.83 12.72 31.24
CA ASN A 510 1.96 13.90 31.31
C ASN A 510 1.67 14.53 29.92
N ARG A 511 1.57 13.71 28.89
CA ARG A 511 1.21 14.11 27.51
C ARG A 511 -0.18 13.55 27.17
N SER A 512 -0.93 14.28 26.35
CA SER A 512 -2.23 13.82 25.84
C SER A 512 -2.34 14.09 24.35
N PHE A 513 -3.13 13.29 23.66
CA PHE A 513 -3.19 13.24 22.20
C PHE A 513 -4.63 13.33 21.70
N ASP A 514 -4.79 13.87 20.50
CA ASP A 514 -6.08 13.95 19.79
C ASP A 514 -6.36 12.63 19.05
N VAL A 515 -5.29 11.97 18.58
CA VAL A 515 -5.33 10.68 17.89
C VAL A 515 -4.30 9.74 18.51
N ILE A 516 -4.71 8.52 18.84
CA ILE A 516 -3.79 7.44 19.27
C ILE A 516 -4.01 6.24 18.36
N GLU A 517 -2.93 5.70 17.79
CA GLU A 517 -2.99 4.49 17.00
C GLU A 517 -2.04 3.42 17.58
N SER A 518 -2.56 2.19 17.74
CA SER A 518 -1.78 1.03 18.17
C SER A 518 -2.31 -0.23 17.48
N VAL A 519 -1.73 -0.54 16.34
CA VAL A 519 -2.19 -1.61 15.43
C VAL A 519 -1.18 -2.73 15.40
N GLY A 520 -1.60 -3.94 15.78
CA GLY A 520 -0.72 -5.10 15.80
C GLY A 520 0.26 -5.13 16.99
N VAL A 521 -0.09 -4.54 18.16
CA VAL A 521 0.86 -4.31 19.25
C VAL A 521 0.35 -4.79 20.62
N LEU A 522 -0.81 -4.31 21.06
CA LEU A 522 -1.29 -4.53 22.43
C LEU A 522 -1.48 -6.01 22.78
N HIS A 523 -1.75 -6.85 21.80
CA HIS A 523 -1.91 -8.29 22.01
C HIS A 523 -0.57 -9.03 22.28
N HIS A 524 0.56 -8.33 22.22
CA HIS A 524 1.88 -8.83 22.62
C HIS A 524 2.27 -8.44 24.04
N LEU A 525 1.49 -7.61 24.73
CA LEU A 525 1.71 -7.29 26.13
C LEU A 525 1.32 -8.48 27.03
N GLU A 526 1.88 -8.54 28.22
CA GLU A 526 1.48 -9.52 29.26
C GLU A 526 -0.02 -9.47 29.53
N ASN A 527 -0.60 -8.26 29.62
CA ASN A 527 -2.04 -8.00 29.68
C ASN A 527 -2.42 -6.87 28.72
N PRO A 528 -3.09 -7.19 27.61
CA PRO A 528 -3.51 -6.21 26.60
C PRO A 528 -4.36 -5.07 27.15
N GLU A 529 -5.28 -5.36 28.08
CA GLU A 529 -6.17 -4.35 28.66
C GLU A 529 -5.42 -3.30 29.48
N THR A 530 -4.32 -3.69 30.14
CA THR A 530 -3.50 -2.76 30.91
C THR A 530 -2.87 -1.72 30.00
N GLY A 531 -2.27 -2.13 28.89
CA GLY A 531 -1.75 -1.21 27.88
C GLY A 531 -2.84 -0.36 27.25
N TRP A 532 -3.99 -0.96 26.94
CA TRP A 532 -5.12 -0.24 26.38
C TRP A 532 -5.64 0.85 27.33
N LYS A 533 -5.79 0.58 28.61
CA LYS A 533 -6.17 1.56 29.65
C LYS A 533 -5.17 2.72 29.74
N VAL A 534 -3.86 2.45 29.65
CA VAL A 534 -2.84 3.50 29.61
C VAL A 534 -3.07 4.42 28.41
N LEU A 535 -3.28 3.86 27.21
CA LEU A 535 -3.52 4.67 26.02
C LEU A 535 -4.82 5.48 26.12
N VAL A 536 -5.92 4.90 26.64
CA VAL A 536 -7.18 5.63 26.88
C VAL A 536 -6.98 6.80 27.86
N SER A 537 -6.14 6.64 28.87
CA SER A 537 -5.85 7.72 29.82
C SER A 537 -5.13 8.93 29.19
N MET A 538 -4.38 8.68 28.10
CA MET A 538 -3.65 9.70 27.35
C MET A 538 -4.48 10.33 26.23
N LEU A 539 -5.65 9.80 25.93
CA LEU A 539 -6.54 10.33 24.91
C LEU A 539 -7.32 11.54 25.45
N ARG A 540 -7.29 12.67 24.72
CA ARG A 540 -8.07 13.86 25.05
C ARG A 540 -9.58 13.59 24.99
N PRO A 541 -10.42 14.41 25.64
CA PRO A 541 -11.89 14.35 25.42
C PRO A 541 -12.20 14.48 23.94
N ASN A 542 -13.15 13.68 23.44
CA ASN A 542 -13.49 13.51 22.02
C ASN A 542 -12.34 13.05 21.12
N GLY A 543 -11.16 12.78 21.65
CA GLY A 543 -10.06 12.20 20.88
C GLY A 543 -10.43 10.83 20.36
N VAL A 544 -9.74 10.39 19.30
CA VAL A 544 -10.01 9.13 18.62
C VAL A 544 -8.85 8.18 18.72
N MET A 545 -9.18 6.88 18.70
CA MET A 545 -8.18 5.81 18.81
C MET A 545 -8.41 4.77 17.72
N ARG A 546 -7.31 4.38 17.03
CA ARG A 546 -7.29 3.23 16.12
C ARG A 546 -6.52 2.08 16.73
N LEU A 547 -7.14 0.91 16.78
CA LEU A 547 -6.55 -0.29 17.37
C LEU A 547 -6.56 -1.47 16.40
N GLY A 548 -5.59 -2.37 16.59
CA GLY A 548 -5.52 -3.64 15.88
C GLY A 548 -5.29 -4.79 16.85
N PHE A 549 -6.22 -5.78 16.88
CA PHE A 549 -6.13 -7.00 17.67
C PHE A 549 -6.37 -8.24 16.83
N TYR A 550 -5.75 -9.37 17.22
CA TYR A 550 -6.04 -10.64 16.57
C TYR A 550 -7.37 -11.22 17.03
N SER A 551 -8.14 -11.73 16.05
CA SER A 551 -9.38 -12.45 16.29
C SER A 551 -9.13 -13.86 16.81
N GLU A 552 -9.88 -14.27 17.83
CA GLU A 552 -9.87 -15.68 18.31
C GLU A 552 -10.33 -16.65 17.22
N ILE A 553 -11.35 -16.28 16.43
CA ILE A 553 -11.93 -17.12 15.39
C ILE A 553 -11.05 -17.17 14.15
N ALA A 554 -10.64 -16.01 13.65
CA ALA A 554 -9.93 -15.93 12.38
C ALA A 554 -8.47 -16.43 12.49
N ARG A 555 -7.86 -16.38 13.69
CA ARG A 555 -6.46 -16.81 13.94
C ARG A 555 -6.28 -18.34 14.07
N ARG A 556 -7.37 -19.14 13.96
CA ARG A 556 -7.37 -20.61 14.15
C ARG A 556 -6.28 -21.36 13.34
N HIS A 557 -6.00 -20.92 12.11
CA HIS A 557 -4.98 -21.54 11.25
C HIS A 557 -3.56 -21.27 11.73
N VAL A 558 -3.31 -20.07 12.29
CA VAL A 558 -2.02 -19.71 12.89
C VAL A 558 -1.81 -20.50 14.19
N VAL A 559 -2.84 -20.62 15.02
CA VAL A 559 -2.80 -21.43 16.25
C VAL A 559 -2.45 -22.87 15.90
N ARG A 560 -3.14 -23.46 14.92
CA ARG A 560 -2.85 -24.84 14.47
C ARG A 560 -1.42 -24.99 13.95
N SER A 561 -0.93 -24.02 13.19
CA SER A 561 0.46 -24.03 12.69
C SER A 561 1.48 -23.98 13.84
N ARG A 562 1.23 -23.19 14.88
CA ARG A 562 2.07 -23.10 16.07
C ARG A 562 2.09 -24.42 16.88
N GLU A 563 0.94 -25.09 16.99
CA GLU A 563 0.87 -26.43 17.63
C GLU A 563 1.72 -27.45 16.88
N LEU A 564 1.66 -27.45 15.55
CA LEU A 564 2.46 -28.33 14.70
C LEU A 564 3.97 -28.05 14.85
N ILE A 565 4.36 -26.77 14.86
CA ILE A 565 5.74 -26.33 15.09
C ILE A 565 6.24 -26.82 16.45
N ALA A 566 5.46 -26.60 17.52
CA ALA A 566 5.80 -27.04 18.85
C ALA A 566 5.90 -28.56 18.96
N GLY A 567 4.94 -29.30 18.34
CA GLY A 567 4.93 -30.76 18.30
C GLY A 567 6.13 -31.38 17.61
N LYS A 568 6.74 -30.64 16.64
CA LYS A 568 7.99 -31.07 15.95
C LYS A 568 9.25 -30.55 16.63
N GLY A 569 9.15 -29.63 17.59
CA GLY A 569 10.29 -29.06 18.30
C GLY A 569 11.13 -28.07 17.47
N PHE A 570 10.56 -27.42 16.46
CA PHE A 570 11.28 -26.38 15.71
C PHE A 570 11.53 -25.17 16.60
N ALA A 571 12.80 -24.75 16.69
CA ALA A 571 13.20 -23.59 17.50
C ALA A 571 12.84 -22.26 16.83
N ALA A 572 12.63 -21.20 17.64
CA ALA A 572 12.42 -19.83 17.17
C ALA A 572 13.74 -19.17 16.68
N THR A 573 14.54 -19.91 15.92
CA THR A 573 15.79 -19.46 15.29
C THR A 573 15.65 -19.40 13.79
N ALA A 574 16.55 -18.70 13.11
CA ALA A 574 16.54 -18.63 11.65
C ALA A 574 16.49 -20.03 10.99
N ASP A 575 17.28 -20.98 11.51
CA ASP A 575 17.32 -22.34 10.99
C ASP A 575 16.04 -23.13 11.30
N GLY A 576 15.49 -22.98 12.51
CA GLY A 576 14.22 -23.62 12.86
C GLY A 576 13.06 -23.10 12.02
N ILE A 577 13.02 -21.79 11.74
CA ILE A 577 12.02 -21.19 10.84
C ILE A 577 12.17 -21.73 9.41
N ARG A 578 13.40 -21.78 8.85
CA ARG A 578 13.67 -22.34 7.52
C ARG A 578 13.25 -23.81 7.41
N GLN A 579 13.39 -24.59 8.49
CA GLN A 579 12.97 -26.00 8.53
C GLN A 579 11.44 -26.15 8.70
N ALA A 580 10.80 -25.29 9.49
CA ALA A 580 9.37 -25.33 9.73
C ALA A 580 8.54 -24.99 8.48
N ARG A 581 8.98 -24.04 7.65
CA ARG A 581 8.24 -23.58 6.47
C ARG A 581 7.93 -24.69 5.46
N PRO A 582 8.89 -25.49 4.93
CA PRO A 582 8.58 -26.58 4.04
C PRO A 582 7.72 -27.66 4.71
N TYR A 583 7.92 -27.97 5.99
CA TYR A 583 7.06 -28.89 6.72
C TYR A 583 5.60 -28.41 6.77
N LEU A 584 5.36 -27.13 7.08
CA LEU A 584 4.00 -26.57 7.11
C LEU A 584 3.34 -26.57 5.72
N ARG A 585 4.09 -26.33 4.64
CA ARG A 585 3.58 -26.45 3.26
C ARG A 585 3.18 -27.88 2.91
N GLU A 586 3.95 -28.86 3.35
CA GLU A 586 3.63 -30.29 3.16
C GLU A 586 2.34 -30.66 3.91
N VAL A 587 2.18 -30.20 5.16
CA VAL A 587 0.98 -30.43 5.96
C VAL A 587 -0.25 -29.72 5.36
N ASP A 588 -0.13 -28.51 4.79
CA ASP A 588 -1.23 -27.79 4.15
C ASP A 588 -1.85 -28.54 2.95
N LEU A 589 -1.13 -29.50 2.35
CA LEU A 589 -1.68 -30.39 1.31
C LEU A 589 -2.69 -31.41 1.86
N THR A 590 -2.63 -31.73 3.14
CA THR A 590 -3.45 -32.75 3.81
C THR A 590 -4.41 -32.18 4.85
N GLU A 591 -3.96 -31.15 5.56
CA GLU A 591 -4.74 -30.39 6.55
C GLU A 591 -4.74 -28.94 6.07
N THR A 592 -5.87 -28.36 5.77
CA THR A 592 -5.92 -26.95 5.35
C THR A 592 -5.44 -26.05 6.48
N LEU A 593 -4.16 -25.65 6.44
CA LEU A 593 -3.61 -24.60 7.32
C LEU A 593 -4.01 -23.22 6.81
N GLY A 594 -4.63 -23.17 5.64
CA GLY A 594 -5.30 -22.04 5.06
C GLY A 594 -4.39 -20.83 4.90
N CYS A 595 -4.82 -19.74 5.51
CA CYS A 595 -4.19 -18.44 5.38
C CYS A 595 -2.79 -18.36 6.02
N ALA A 596 -2.44 -19.22 7.00
CA ALA A 596 -1.14 -19.13 7.67
C ALA A 596 0.06 -19.32 6.71
N VAL A 597 0.00 -20.34 5.84
CA VAL A 597 1.06 -20.60 4.82
C VAL A 597 0.97 -19.68 3.61
N ARG A 598 -0.20 -19.06 3.39
CA ARG A 598 -0.44 -18.12 2.28
C ARG A 598 -0.31 -16.66 2.71
N SER A 599 -0.11 -16.40 4.00
CA SER A 599 0.15 -15.05 4.51
C SER A 599 1.42 -14.47 3.87
N THR A 600 1.42 -13.18 3.61
CA THR A 600 2.60 -12.44 3.21
C THR A 600 3.74 -12.57 4.24
N ASP A 601 3.37 -12.69 5.52
CA ASP A 601 4.30 -12.85 6.63
C ASP A 601 5.05 -14.19 6.62
N PHE A 602 4.60 -15.15 5.83
CA PHE A 602 5.31 -16.42 5.67
C PHE A 602 6.61 -16.31 4.86
N TYR A 603 6.84 -15.20 4.14
CA TYR A 603 7.87 -15.05 3.12
C TYR A 603 9.07 -14.17 3.48
N SER A 604 9.18 -13.70 4.73
CA SER A 604 10.42 -13.17 5.29
C SER A 604 10.66 -13.79 6.67
N LEU A 605 11.92 -13.80 7.13
CA LEU A 605 12.24 -14.47 8.38
C LEU A 605 11.67 -13.72 9.59
N SER A 606 11.79 -12.38 9.61
CA SER A 606 11.23 -11.54 10.66
C SER A 606 9.72 -11.65 10.74
N ALA A 607 9.02 -11.59 9.59
CA ALA A 607 7.57 -11.71 9.54
C ALA A 607 7.09 -13.13 9.90
N CYS A 608 7.78 -14.18 9.43
CA CYS A 608 7.45 -15.55 9.79
C CYS A 608 7.68 -15.82 11.29
N ARG A 609 8.73 -15.20 11.88
CA ARG A 609 8.96 -15.25 13.33
C ARG A 609 7.82 -14.60 14.09
N ASP A 610 7.38 -13.43 13.67
CA ASP A 610 6.24 -12.71 14.25
C ASP A 610 4.95 -13.53 14.16
N LEU A 611 4.62 -14.03 12.96
CA LEU A 611 3.42 -14.82 12.71
C LEU A 611 3.36 -16.12 13.51
N LEU A 612 4.46 -16.92 13.49
CA LEU A 612 4.45 -18.32 13.93
C LEU A 612 5.26 -18.63 15.18
N PHE A 613 6.22 -17.77 15.55
CA PHE A 613 7.17 -18.02 16.64
C PHE A 613 7.20 -16.89 17.67
N HIS A 614 6.22 -15.99 17.66
CA HIS A 614 6.18 -14.86 18.61
C HIS A 614 6.11 -15.36 20.05
N VAL A 615 6.88 -14.72 20.94
CA VAL A 615 7.02 -15.12 22.36
C VAL A 615 5.73 -14.94 23.16
N GLN A 616 4.86 -13.99 22.77
CA GLN A 616 3.61 -13.67 23.45
C GLN A 616 2.55 -13.20 22.44
N GLU A 617 1.37 -13.83 22.42
CA GLU A 617 0.24 -13.40 21.61
C GLU A 617 -1.08 -13.69 22.32
N HIS A 618 -1.89 -12.67 22.47
CA HIS A 618 -3.29 -12.77 22.88
C HIS A 618 -4.22 -12.63 21.68
N ARG A 619 -5.37 -13.27 21.76
CA ARG A 619 -6.47 -13.11 20.79
C ARG A 619 -7.70 -12.68 21.56
N LEU A 620 -8.52 -11.84 20.94
CA LEU A 620 -9.73 -11.31 21.55
C LEU A 620 -10.97 -11.77 20.79
N THR A 621 -12.10 -11.82 21.51
CA THR A 621 -13.43 -11.90 20.92
C THR A 621 -14.05 -10.50 20.82
N LEU A 622 -15.02 -10.35 19.95
CA LEU A 622 -15.75 -9.06 19.82
C LEU A 622 -16.54 -8.71 21.10
N GLU A 623 -16.94 -9.71 21.89
CA GLU A 623 -17.57 -9.51 23.19
C GLU A 623 -16.59 -8.87 24.20
N GLN A 624 -15.36 -9.39 24.29
CA GLN A 624 -14.31 -8.79 25.15
C GLN A 624 -14.00 -7.35 24.74
N ILE A 625 -13.93 -7.07 23.43
CA ILE A 625 -13.74 -5.71 22.90
C ILE A 625 -14.92 -4.82 23.31
N GLN A 626 -16.16 -5.29 23.17
CA GLN A 626 -17.36 -4.55 23.55
C GLN A 626 -17.39 -4.23 25.06
N ASP A 627 -17.04 -5.19 25.90
CA ASP A 627 -16.98 -5.01 27.35
C ASP A 627 -15.96 -3.95 27.76
N PHE A 628 -14.76 -3.98 27.14
CA PHE A 628 -13.75 -2.97 27.38
C PHE A 628 -14.21 -1.56 26.96
N ILE A 629 -14.80 -1.44 25.78
CA ILE A 629 -15.36 -0.17 25.25
C ILE A 629 -16.37 0.43 26.24
N HIS A 630 -17.33 -0.37 26.71
CA HIS A 630 -18.35 0.06 27.65
C HIS A 630 -17.75 0.46 29.00
N ALA A 631 -16.84 -0.36 29.54
CA ALA A 631 -16.21 -0.10 30.84
C ALA A 631 -15.34 1.16 30.88
N ASN A 632 -14.84 1.61 29.74
CA ASN A 632 -13.91 2.76 29.65
C ASN A 632 -14.53 4.00 28.97
N GLY A 633 -15.84 4.06 28.79
CA GLY A 633 -16.55 5.24 28.28
C GLY A 633 -16.18 5.60 26.84
N LEU A 634 -15.93 4.58 26.01
CA LEU A 634 -15.61 4.75 24.59
C LEU A 634 -16.85 4.54 23.71
N SER A 635 -16.83 5.08 22.53
CA SER A 635 -17.80 4.81 21.45
C SER A 635 -17.10 4.09 20.31
N PHE A 636 -17.68 3.01 19.82
CA PHE A 636 -17.21 2.31 18.63
C PHE A 636 -17.66 3.09 17.39
N LEU A 637 -16.71 3.44 16.51
CA LEU A 637 -16.99 4.15 15.27
C LEU A 637 -17.15 3.20 14.08
N GLY A 638 -16.41 2.07 14.07
CA GLY A 638 -16.49 1.09 12.99
C GLY A 638 -15.16 0.36 12.76
N PHE A 639 -15.23 -0.71 11.98
CA PHE A 639 -14.06 -1.42 11.49
C PHE A 639 -13.49 -0.78 10.23
N THR A 640 -12.17 -0.84 10.10
CA THR A 640 -11.49 -0.64 8.81
C THR A 640 -11.51 -1.97 8.07
N CYS A 641 -12.43 -2.16 7.14
CA CYS A 641 -12.57 -3.39 6.36
C CYS A 641 -12.79 -3.09 4.87
N GLU A 642 -12.63 -4.12 4.04
CA GLU A 642 -12.85 -4.01 2.60
C GLU A 642 -14.31 -3.64 2.27
N PRO A 643 -14.56 -2.83 1.24
CA PRO A 643 -15.92 -2.43 0.85
C PRO A 643 -16.86 -3.61 0.56
N MET A 644 -16.32 -4.74 0.08
CA MET A 644 -17.10 -5.95 -0.18
C MET A 644 -17.56 -6.58 1.13
N THR A 645 -16.71 -6.69 2.13
CA THR A 645 -17.05 -7.18 3.47
C THR A 645 -18.14 -6.32 4.13
N LEU A 646 -18.02 -4.99 4.00
CA LEU A 646 -19.03 -4.06 4.50
C LEU A 646 -20.35 -4.21 3.73
N GLY A 647 -20.32 -4.41 2.42
CA GLY A 647 -21.49 -4.69 1.58
C GLY A 647 -22.20 -5.99 2.00
N ASP A 648 -21.45 -7.07 2.23
CA ASP A 648 -21.98 -8.35 2.70
C ASP A 648 -22.58 -8.23 4.11
N TYR A 649 -21.92 -7.46 5.00
CA TYR A 649 -22.46 -7.14 6.33
C TYR A 649 -23.82 -6.41 6.24
N HIS A 650 -23.91 -5.34 5.43
CA HIS A 650 -25.17 -4.60 5.25
C HIS A 650 -26.27 -5.45 4.62
N GLY A 651 -25.90 -6.36 3.70
CA GLY A 651 -26.85 -7.35 3.16
C GLY A 651 -27.41 -8.28 4.23
N ARG A 652 -26.59 -8.63 5.24
CA ARG A 652 -26.99 -9.51 6.36
C ARG A 652 -27.71 -8.76 7.48
N PHE A 653 -27.34 -7.51 7.76
CA PHE A 653 -27.86 -6.66 8.84
C PHE A 653 -28.31 -5.28 8.34
N PRO A 654 -29.39 -5.20 7.55
CA PRO A 654 -29.84 -3.94 6.95
C PRO A 654 -30.33 -2.90 7.98
N ASP A 655 -30.65 -3.33 9.20
CA ASP A 655 -31.08 -2.45 10.30
C ASP A 655 -29.92 -1.78 11.06
N ASP A 656 -28.65 -2.06 10.67
CA ASP A 656 -27.43 -1.43 11.21
C ASP A 656 -26.63 -0.75 10.09
N PRO A 657 -27.13 0.36 9.52
CA PRO A 657 -26.49 1.04 8.41
C PRO A 657 -25.12 1.63 8.76
N ALA A 658 -24.90 1.99 10.03
CA ALA A 658 -23.61 2.48 10.51
C ALA A 658 -22.58 1.36 10.77
N ALA A 659 -23.00 0.09 10.72
CA ALA A 659 -22.17 -1.08 11.01
C ALA A 659 -21.43 -1.00 12.36
N THR A 660 -22.09 -0.48 13.38
CA THR A 660 -21.50 -0.25 14.72
C THR A 660 -21.92 -1.27 15.78
N ASN A 661 -22.81 -2.18 15.45
CA ASN A 661 -23.29 -3.20 16.39
C ASN A 661 -22.31 -4.40 16.45
N LEU A 662 -21.46 -4.43 17.48
CA LEU A 662 -20.47 -5.51 17.66
C LEU A 662 -21.09 -6.90 17.85
N LYS A 663 -22.36 -7.00 18.32
CA LYS A 663 -23.06 -8.30 18.39
C LYS A 663 -23.42 -8.83 17.00
N ASN A 664 -23.83 -7.95 16.09
CA ASN A 664 -24.08 -8.32 14.71
C ASN A 664 -22.77 -8.75 14.01
N TRP A 665 -21.68 -8.01 14.26
CA TRP A 665 -20.35 -8.39 13.76
C TRP A 665 -19.89 -9.75 14.31
N ALA A 666 -20.16 -10.07 15.58
CA ALA A 666 -19.82 -11.38 16.15
C ALA A 666 -20.58 -12.53 15.46
N VAL A 667 -21.86 -12.34 15.13
CA VAL A 667 -22.62 -13.30 14.33
C VAL A 667 -22.06 -13.41 12.91
N PHE A 668 -21.75 -12.26 12.29
CA PHE A 668 -21.19 -12.23 10.94
C PHE A 668 -19.85 -12.96 10.85
N GLU A 669 -18.95 -12.75 11.82
CA GLU A 669 -17.66 -13.42 11.89
C GLU A 669 -17.78 -14.94 12.10
N GLN A 670 -18.76 -15.40 12.91
CA GLN A 670 -19.03 -16.83 13.05
C GLN A 670 -19.51 -17.47 11.75
N GLU A 671 -20.33 -16.75 10.97
CA GLU A 671 -20.80 -17.19 9.66
C GLU A 671 -19.68 -17.11 8.61
N ASN A 672 -18.73 -16.17 8.77
CA ASN A 672 -17.62 -15.88 7.85
C ASN A 672 -16.27 -15.81 8.61
N PRO A 673 -15.71 -16.93 9.07
CA PRO A 673 -14.64 -16.98 10.05
C PRO A 673 -13.27 -16.43 9.57
N ASP A 674 -13.13 -16.11 8.30
CA ASP A 674 -11.93 -15.48 7.73
C ASP A 674 -12.05 -13.95 7.55
N THR A 675 -13.20 -13.35 7.96
CA THR A 675 -13.46 -11.91 7.81
C THR A 675 -12.34 -11.03 8.38
N PHE A 676 -11.85 -11.37 9.56
CA PHE A 676 -10.78 -10.63 10.25
C PHE A 676 -9.47 -11.42 10.30
N PHE A 677 -9.13 -12.08 9.20
CA PHE A 677 -7.95 -12.95 9.13
C PHE A 677 -6.66 -12.21 9.51
N ASP A 678 -6.44 -10.99 9.01
CA ASP A 678 -5.27 -10.18 9.38
C ASP A 678 -5.40 -9.72 10.83
N MET A 679 -6.43 -8.97 11.16
CA MET A 679 -6.79 -8.54 12.52
C MET A 679 -8.10 -7.73 12.51
N TYR A 680 -8.72 -7.58 13.69
CA TYR A 680 -9.68 -6.52 13.94
C TYR A 680 -8.96 -5.18 13.87
N GLN A 681 -9.23 -4.34 12.90
CA GLN A 681 -8.80 -2.95 12.89
C GLN A 681 -10.01 -2.04 13.00
N PHE A 682 -10.05 -1.25 14.06
CA PHE A 682 -11.24 -0.45 14.35
C PHE A 682 -10.91 0.90 14.99
N TRP A 683 -11.87 1.80 14.89
CA TRP A 683 -11.78 3.14 15.45
C TRP A 683 -12.75 3.31 16.61
N LEU A 684 -12.30 4.05 17.61
CA LEU A 684 -13.02 4.41 18.81
C LEU A 684 -12.96 5.91 19.03
N GLN A 685 -13.97 6.47 19.71
CA GLN A 685 -13.93 7.84 20.21
C GLN A 685 -14.15 7.84 21.72
N LYS A 686 -13.36 8.64 22.46
CA LYS A 686 -13.53 8.86 23.89
C LYS A 686 -14.72 9.79 24.12
N ARG A 687 -15.68 9.37 24.94
CA ARG A 687 -16.76 10.23 25.39
C ARG A 687 -16.24 11.27 26.38
N HIS A 688 -16.94 12.41 26.47
CA HIS A 688 -16.63 13.46 27.46
C HIS A 688 -16.65 12.93 28.88
#